data_27c72d926c2af8aa54f3bc17d3a9e869
#
_entry.id   27c72d926c2af8aa54f3bc17d3a9e869
#
_cell.length_a   1.000
_cell.length_b   1.000
_cell.length_c   1.000
_cell.angle_alpha   90.00
_cell.angle_beta   90.00
_cell.angle_gamma   90.00
#
_symmetry.space_group_name_H-M   'P 1'
#
loop_
_entity.id
_entity.type
_entity.pdbx_description
1 polymer ?
#
loop_
_entity_poly.entity_id
_entity_poly.type
_entity_poly.pdbx_seq_one_letter_code
_entity_poly.pdbx_strand_id
1 'polypeptide(L)'
;MAKYRDLPHYQRRIDEFFTTSLYMGMPMVHTSDGYLVPWDKSNIKESLLRETQLAEKMFDIPSISELAAARVAEEVERRFRLTKPRFVSSSMVREVTNNVLLEWSQEVPEFGIYRNLLTRVGIPIYDAFQIDSGGGFESKENANLQPNPETVHKKKADRLSKEQYLLLMEPKLATAHTRGDIHIHTLEYFGTRPFCQDWDLRYFLYYGLIPDGNGFRSSVAGPAKHPEVAVLHSVKVLAAGQTNFSGGQGFMYYTLFLAPFLRGLSYDRVKQLAQMMFYELTQTYVTRGGQLVFSNIQLPLGVPDIWKDVPVVKHGQVGPDTYGDYEDEVQTFFRAITEVALEGDYWGKPFNFPKNEYYVSPEFFKPEYDDLWLLVHEAVAKYGSPYFDNMLPAYRGHGQGISCYQCCAYQFANTPETDEHFEEKLWFQDGMHFSMGGWQVVSLNMPRLAYRANGDYDRLLELAKENMRLAMGVFKAKRMWMDKAINSNMVPFATQRPRDPRTGQRGPPAVDFGELVHVIGVVGINEMVQYFTGDQLHESDDAVKLAVRLLLDMEKYRKGLEMTSGWKVMLARTPAESTAQTFAVADLVSPEYREMARKMVKGDTTTIQSLNKKRDAPVYYTNGTHTYVGAKVPLGKRIDIEHKFFPILSGGNIFHAWLGESCSDPEALYKLTQRIARNSQIGYFAYTKDLTICSDCQNTAAGLLSNCPRCGSPNVRNWSRITGYYTDVSGWNEGKRQELMDRYRVTI
;
A
#
# COMPACT_ATOMS: atom_id res chain seq x y z
N MET A 1 -48.55 37.97 -10.09
CA MET A 1 -47.40 38.51 -10.85
C MET A 1 -46.39 39.29 -9.97
N ALA A 2 -46.60 39.46 -8.68
CA ALA A 2 -45.68 40.21 -7.81
C ALA A 2 -44.54 39.39 -7.13
N LYS A 3 -44.55 38.06 -7.21
CA LYS A 3 -43.56 37.19 -6.54
C LYS A 3 -42.28 36.91 -7.37
N TYR A 4 -42.16 37.36 -8.60
CA TYR A 4 -41.04 37.03 -9.48
C TYR A 4 -39.95 38.11 -9.58
N ARG A 5 -40.13 39.28 -8.95
CA ARG A 5 -39.14 40.37 -9.10
C ARG A 5 -37.87 40.24 -8.24
N ASP A 6 -37.86 39.39 -7.22
CA ASP A 6 -36.77 39.31 -6.24
C ASP A 6 -35.89 38.05 -6.35
N LEU A 7 -36.08 37.23 -7.36
CA LEU A 7 -35.22 36.07 -7.61
C LEU A 7 -33.88 36.47 -8.26
N PRO A 8 -32.75 35.81 -7.91
CA PRO A 8 -31.47 36.03 -8.57
C PRO A 8 -31.57 35.92 -10.09
N HIS A 9 -30.77 36.68 -10.81
CA HIS A 9 -30.89 36.83 -12.28
C HIS A 9 -30.77 35.50 -13.05
N TYR A 10 -30.04 34.53 -12.50
CA TYR A 10 -29.92 33.20 -13.08
C TYR A 10 -31.19 32.35 -12.92
N GLN A 11 -31.91 32.51 -11.80
CA GLN A 11 -33.14 31.79 -11.51
C GLN A 11 -34.30 32.31 -12.38
N ARG A 12 -34.30 33.61 -12.75
CA ARG A 12 -35.20 34.16 -13.75
C ARG A 12 -34.96 33.57 -15.13
N ARG A 13 -33.71 33.37 -15.53
CA ARG A 13 -33.39 32.72 -16.82
C ARG A 13 -33.88 31.27 -16.85
N ILE A 14 -33.78 30.54 -15.76
CA ILE A 14 -34.28 29.17 -15.65
C ILE A 14 -35.81 29.17 -15.78
N ASP A 15 -36.52 30.05 -15.08
CA ASP A 15 -37.98 30.12 -15.10
C ASP A 15 -38.52 30.64 -16.45
N GLU A 16 -37.84 31.58 -17.10
CA GLU A 16 -38.17 32.04 -18.47
C GLU A 16 -37.93 30.94 -19.51
N PHE A 17 -36.89 30.12 -19.32
CA PHE A 17 -36.63 28.97 -20.21
C PHE A 17 -37.71 27.89 -20.06
N PHE A 18 -38.19 27.63 -18.86
CA PHE A 18 -39.30 26.69 -18.61
C PHE A 18 -40.63 27.16 -19.19
N THR A 19 -40.87 28.46 -19.31
CA THR A 19 -42.06 29.02 -19.92
C THR A 19 -42.02 29.05 -21.43
N THR A 20 -40.85 29.10 -22.04
CA THR A 20 -40.67 29.12 -23.53
C THR A 20 -40.50 27.74 -24.16
N SER A 21 -40.21 26.68 -23.40
CA SER A 21 -40.00 25.33 -23.94
C SER A 21 -41.27 24.48 -24.06
N LEU A 22 -42.41 25.11 -24.22
CA LEU A 22 -43.73 24.47 -24.47
C LEU A 22 -43.86 23.83 -25.88
N TYR A 23 -42.76 23.75 -26.62
CA TYR A 23 -42.73 23.00 -27.87
C TYR A 23 -42.53 21.51 -27.58
N MET A 24 -43.57 20.73 -27.80
CA MET A 24 -43.64 19.25 -27.72
C MET A 24 -43.88 18.61 -26.36
N GLY A 25 -44.21 19.32 -25.29
CA GLY A 25 -44.65 18.72 -24.02
C GLY A 25 -43.58 18.01 -23.19
N MET A 26 -42.30 18.19 -23.52
CA MET A 26 -41.15 17.68 -22.75
C MET A 26 -40.31 18.82 -22.20
N PRO A 27 -39.81 18.72 -20.95
CA PRO A 27 -38.96 19.75 -20.36
C PRO A 27 -37.54 19.74 -20.95
N MET A 28 -36.83 20.87 -20.78
CA MET A 28 -35.41 20.95 -21.03
C MET A 28 -34.64 20.09 -20.03
N VAL A 29 -33.49 19.54 -20.43
CA VAL A 29 -32.62 18.72 -19.62
C VAL A 29 -31.39 19.51 -19.22
N HIS A 30 -31.11 19.60 -17.93
CA HIS A 30 -29.87 20.10 -17.38
C HIS A 30 -28.83 18.99 -17.39
N THR A 31 -27.78 19.15 -18.19
CA THR A 31 -26.71 18.14 -18.34
C THR A 31 -25.73 18.14 -17.17
N SER A 32 -24.93 17.07 -17.04
CA SER A 32 -23.95 16.92 -15.95
C SER A 32 -22.80 17.94 -16.02
N ASP A 33 -22.53 18.48 -17.21
CA ASP A 33 -21.54 19.52 -17.50
C ASP A 33 -22.11 20.94 -17.43
N GLY A 34 -23.37 21.10 -16.97
CA GLY A 34 -23.99 22.40 -16.66
C GLY A 34 -24.75 23.06 -17.80
N TYR A 35 -24.96 22.40 -18.95
CA TYR A 35 -25.73 22.93 -20.05
C TYR A 35 -27.21 22.60 -19.95
N LEU A 36 -28.06 23.46 -20.54
CA LEU A 36 -29.47 23.20 -20.79
C LEU A 36 -29.65 22.80 -22.23
N VAL A 37 -30.20 21.62 -22.48
CA VAL A 37 -30.43 21.07 -23.81
C VAL A 37 -31.91 20.65 -23.99
N PRO A 38 -32.48 20.72 -25.20
CA PRO A 38 -33.79 20.15 -25.45
C PRO A 38 -33.83 18.65 -25.13
N TRP A 39 -35.01 18.15 -24.73
CA TRP A 39 -35.23 16.72 -24.60
C TRP A 39 -35.02 16.00 -25.91
N ASP A 40 -34.14 15.03 -25.92
CA ASP A 40 -33.91 14.14 -27.04
C ASP A 40 -33.64 12.72 -26.53
N LYS A 41 -34.58 11.79 -26.76
CA LYS A 41 -34.49 10.41 -26.35
C LYS A 41 -33.36 9.63 -27.07
N SER A 42 -32.87 10.16 -28.22
CA SER A 42 -31.73 9.50 -28.89
C SER A 42 -30.49 9.48 -28.01
N ASN A 43 -30.30 10.50 -27.17
CA ASN A 43 -29.18 10.54 -26.19
C ASN A 43 -29.23 9.36 -25.19
N ILE A 44 -30.43 8.88 -24.83
CA ILE A 44 -30.58 7.70 -23.95
C ILE A 44 -30.16 6.45 -24.72
N LYS A 45 -30.65 6.28 -25.95
CA LYS A 45 -30.28 5.16 -26.83
C LYS A 45 -28.79 5.11 -27.06
N GLU A 46 -28.16 6.22 -27.43
CA GLU A 46 -26.72 6.32 -27.68
C GLU A 46 -25.88 6.05 -26.43
N SER A 47 -26.32 6.57 -25.28
CA SER A 47 -25.67 6.29 -23.99
C SER A 47 -25.72 4.80 -23.65
N LEU A 48 -26.88 4.15 -23.82
CA LEU A 48 -27.05 2.71 -23.61
C LEU A 48 -26.12 1.91 -24.53
N LEU A 49 -26.11 2.18 -25.82
CA LEU A 49 -25.27 1.49 -26.80
C LEU A 49 -23.78 1.65 -26.46
N ARG A 50 -23.34 2.85 -26.13
CA ARG A 50 -21.93 3.14 -25.78
C ARG A 50 -21.51 2.49 -24.48
N GLU A 51 -22.31 2.66 -23.43
CA GLU A 51 -21.90 2.25 -22.07
C GLU A 51 -21.99 0.74 -21.87
N THR A 52 -22.96 0.07 -22.52
CA THR A 52 -23.09 -1.39 -22.45
C THR A 52 -22.02 -2.15 -23.26
N GLN A 53 -21.23 -1.49 -24.13
CA GLN A 53 -20.05 -2.10 -24.72
C GLN A 53 -19.04 -2.60 -23.67
N LEU A 54 -19.11 -2.04 -22.46
CA LEU A 54 -18.33 -2.55 -21.33
C LEU A 54 -18.76 -3.95 -20.92
N ALA A 55 -20.01 -4.37 -21.17
CA ALA A 55 -20.46 -5.73 -20.87
C ALA A 55 -19.66 -6.80 -21.63
N GLU A 56 -19.39 -6.56 -22.91
CA GLU A 56 -18.56 -7.47 -23.72
C GLU A 56 -17.12 -7.53 -23.22
N LYS A 57 -16.55 -6.35 -22.88
CA LYS A 57 -15.16 -6.23 -22.47
C LYS A 57 -14.87 -6.76 -21.07
N MET A 58 -15.84 -6.69 -20.16
CA MET A 58 -15.66 -6.98 -18.74
C MET A 58 -16.27 -8.30 -18.30
N PHE A 59 -17.34 -8.74 -18.95
CA PHE A 59 -18.17 -9.86 -18.48
C PHE A 59 -18.46 -10.92 -19.54
N ASP A 60 -17.96 -10.75 -20.77
CA ASP A 60 -18.25 -11.62 -21.93
C ASP A 60 -19.76 -11.74 -22.22
N ILE A 61 -20.49 -10.63 -22.04
CA ILE A 61 -21.93 -10.52 -22.27
C ILE A 61 -22.13 -9.53 -23.43
N PRO A 62 -22.95 -9.87 -24.45
CA PRO A 62 -23.24 -8.95 -25.55
C PRO A 62 -23.70 -7.57 -25.08
N SER A 63 -23.31 -6.50 -25.77
CA SER A 63 -23.87 -5.17 -25.56
C SER A 63 -25.37 -5.15 -25.91
N ILE A 64 -26.09 -4.18 -25.32
CA ILE A 64 -27.52 -4.03 -25.59
C ILE A 64 -27.77 -3.82 -27.10
N SER A 65 -28.76 -4.51 -27.66
CA SER A 65 -29.12 -4.32 -29.06
C SER A 65 -29.75 -2.94 -29.32
N GLU A 66 -29.62 -2.45 -30.56
CA GLU A 66 -30.22 -1.16 -30.96
C GLU A 66 -31.74 -1.10 -30.71
N LEU A 67 -32.43 -2.21 -30.96
CA LEU A 67 -33.87 -2.31 -30.75
C LEU A 67 -34.23 -2.24 -29.27
N ALA A 68 -33.49 -2.95 -28.42
CA ALA A 68 -33.70 -2.92 -27.00
C ALA A 68 -33.39 -1.54 -26.39
N ALA A 69 -32.28 -0.91 -26.80
CA ALA A 69 -31.93 0.45 -26.38
C ALA A 69 -32.99 1.47 -26.76
N ALA A 70 -33.54 1.38 -27.98
CA ALA A 70 -34.64 2.24 -28.43
C ALA A 70 -35.90 2.05 -27.57
N ARG A 71 -36.28 0.81 -27.27
CA ARG A 71 -37.43 0.49 -26.38
C ARG A 71 -37.26 1.06 -24.98
N VAL A 72 -36.06 0.94 -24.39
CA VAL A 72 -35.76 1.57 -23.09
C VAL A 72 -35.92 3.07 -23.16
N ALA A 73 -35.37 3.72 -24.18
CA ALA A 73 -35.47 5.17 -24.37
C ALA A 73 -36.92 5.64 -24.52
N GLU A 74 -37.76 4.88 -25.23
CA GLU A 74 -39.21 5.15 -25.38
C GLU A 74 -39.95 5.02 -24.04
N GLU A 75 -39.66 3.99 -23.26
CA GLU A 75 -40.27 3.78 -21.95
C GLU A 75 -39.86 4.91 -20.96
N VAL A 76 -38.61 5.33 -20.98
CA VAL A 76 -38.11 6.45 -20.16
C VAL A 76 -38.86 7.74 -20.54
N GLU A 77 -38.96 8.05 -21.84
CA GLU A 77 -39.72 9.20 -22.32
C GLU A 77 -41.20 9.14 -21.90
N ARG A 78 -41.84 7.96 -22.01
CA ARG A 78 -43.22 7.75 -21.57
C ARG A 78 -43.40 8.08 -20.08
N ARG A 79 -42.47 7.68 -19.21
CA ARG A 79 -42.51 7.97 -17.76
C ARG A 79 -42.38 9.46 -17.48
N PHE A 80 -41.47 10.16 -18.15
CA PHE A 80 -41.36 11.63 -18.03
C PHE A 80 -42.61 12.36 -18.54
N ARG A 81 -43.26 11.90 -19.61
CA ARG A 81 -44.51 12.45 -20.08
C ARG A 81 -45.64 12.28 -19.07
N LEU A 82 -45.70 11.17 -18.36
CA LEU A 82 -46.71 10.91 -17.33
C LEU A 82 -46.49 11.72 -16.06
N THR A 83 -45.22 11.82 -15.58
CA THR A 83 -44.89 12.50 -14.33
C THR A 83 -44.83 14.02 -14.45
N LYS A 84 -44.61 14.54 -15.66
CA LYS A 84 -44.52 15.99 -15.98
C LYS A 84 -43.67 16.77 -14.97
N PRO A 85 -42.40 16.39 -14.71
CA PRO A 85 -41.56 17.09 -13.76
C PRO A 85 -41.30 18.51 -14.24
N ARG A 86 -41.24 19.48 -13.34
CA ARG A 86 -40.92 20.88 -13.64
C ARG A 86 -39.46 21.09 -14.06
N PHE A 87 -38.59 20.20 -13.64
CA PHE A 87 -37.15 20.24 -13.90
C PHE A 87 -36.67 18.80 -14.20
N VAL A 88 -35.83 18.65 -15.18
CA VAL A 88 -35.20 17.39 -15.52
C VAL A 88 -33.69 17.59 -15.60
N SER A 89 -32.93 16.74 -14.92
CA SER A 89 -31.49 16.66 -15.07
C SER A 89 -31.09 15.34 -15.74
N SER A 90 -29.91 15.28 -16.31
CA SER A 90 -29.35 14.02 -16.85
C SER A 90 -29.26 12.93 -15.77
N SER A 91 -29.09 13.33 -14.50
CA SER A 91 -29.14 12.43 -13.35
C SER A 91 -30.51 11.77 -13.19
N MET A 92 -31.59 12.54 -13.25
CA MET A 92 -32.96 12.01 -13.18
C MET A 92 -33.28 11.10 -14.36
N VAL A 93 -32.83 11.49 -15.57
CA VAL A 93 -32.99 10.64 -16.77
C VAL A 93 -32.30 9.29 -16.55
N ARG A 94 -31.08 9.29 -16.06
CA ARG A 94 -30.33 8.06 -15.78
C ARG A 94 -30.98 7.21 -14.70
N GLU A 95 -31.53 7.83 -13.65
CA GLU A 95 -32.23 7.13 -12.58
C GLU A 95 -33.48 6.41 -13.09
N VAL A 96 -34.29 7.09 -13.90
CA VAL A 96 -35.47 6.48 -14.54
C VAL A 96 -35.04 5.38 -15.53
N THR A 97 -33.96 5.59 -16.29
CA THR A 97 -33.40 4.55 -17.18
C THR A 97 -33.00 3.32 -16.40
N ASN A 98 -32.30 3.49 -15.28
CA ASN A 98 -31.88 2.38 -14.41
C ASN A 98 -33.06 1.64 -13.79
N ASN A 99 -34.17 2.33 -13.47
CA ASN A 99 -35.38 1.69 -12.98
C ASN A 99 -36.04 0.83 -14.06
N VAL A 100 -36.09 1.30 -15.31
CA VAL A 100 -36.59 0.50 -16.44
C VAL A 100 -35.73 -0.76 -16.65
N LEU A 101 -34.40 -0.61 -16.65
CA LEU A 101 -33.50 -1.76 -16.79
C LEU A 101 -33.65 -2.76 -15.63
N LEU A 102 -33.85 -2.28 -14.41
CA LEU A 102 -34.06 -3.13 -13.22
C LEU A 102 -35.35 -3.94 -13.34
N GLU A 103 -36.45 -3.29 -13.73
CA GLU A 103 -37.74 -3.96 -13.94
C GLU A 103 -37.62 -5.02 -15.05
N TRP A 104 -37.00 -4.69 -16.17
CA TRP A 104 -36.84 -5.62 -17.29
C TRP A 104 -35.83 -6.73 -17.02
N SER A 105 -34.94 -6.59 -16.05
CA SER A 105 -34.01 -7.65 -15.63
C SER A 105 -34.69 -8.88 -15.04
N GLN A 106 -35.96 -8.77 -14.64
CA GLN A 106 -36.76 -9.90 -14.19
C GLN A 106 -37.04 -10.91 -15.31
N GLU A 107 -37.15 -10.42 -16.55
CA GLU A 107 -37.40 -11.24 -17.74
C GLU A 107 -36.09 -11.54 -18.51
N VAL A 108 -35.16 -10.59 -18.53
CA VAL A 108 -33.89 -10.64 -19.26
C VAL A 108 -32.74 -10.29 -18.31
N PRO A 109 -32.02 -11.28 -17.73
CA PRO A 109 -30.99 -11.06 -16.71
C PRO A 109 -29.89 -10.07 -17.10
N GLU A 110 -29.54 -9.99 -18.40
CA GLU A 110 -28.52 -9.09 -18.94
C GLU A 110 -28.84 -7.62 -18.65
N PHE A 111 -30.11 -7.26 -18.53
CA PHE A 111 -30.50 -5.89 -18.15
C PHE A 111 -30.03 -5.51 -16.74
N GLY A 112 -29.86 -6.46 -15.84
CA GLY A 112 -29.26 -6.24 -14.53
C GLY A 112 -27.80 -5.81 -14.63
N ILE A 113 -27.05 -6.40 -15.58
CA ILE A 113 -25.66 -6.02 -15.88
C ILE A 113 -25.62 -4.63 -16.52
N TYR A 114 -26.46 -4.38 -17.52
CA TYR A 114 -26.54 -3.06 -18.16
C TYR A 114 -26.88 -1.95 -17.16
N ARG A 115 -27.84 -2.22 -16.27
CA ARG A 115 -28.20 -1.29 -15.18
C ARG A 115 -26.98 -0.96 -14.30
N ASN A 116 -26.18 -1.94 -13.93
CA ASN A 116 -24.98 -1.72 -13.13
C ASN A 116 -23.94 -0.85 -13.85
N LEU A 117 -23.77 -1.04 -15.14
CA LEU A 117 -22.87 -0.21 -15.98
C LEU A 117 -23.34 1.24 -16.12
N LEU A 118 -24.66 1.48 -16.05
CA LEU A 118 -25.25 2.81 -16.09
C LEU A 118 -25.41 3.45 -14.71
N THR A 119 -25.11 2.74 -13.64
CA THR A 119 -25.22 3.24 -12.27
C THR A 119 -24.27 4.43 -12.07
N ARG A 120 -24.73 5.46 -11.40
CA ARG A 120 -23.87 6.56 -10.94
C ARG A 120 -23.09 6.10 -9.71
N VAL A 121 -21.79 6.21 -9.80
CA VAL A 121 -20.90 6.05 -8.65
C VAL A 121 -20.76 7.36 -7.90
N GLY A 122 -20.58 7.32 -6.59
CA GLY A 122 -20.40 8.49 -5.76
C GLY A 122 -20.90 8.29 -4.34
N ILE A 123 -21.09 9.40 -3.66
CA ILE A 123 -21.56 9.42 -2.27
C ILE A 123 -22.83 10.27 -2.15
N PRO A 124 -23.74 9.95 -1.21
CA PRO A 124 -24.86 10.81 -0.88
C PRO A 124 -24.41 12.22 -0.46
N ILE A 125 -25.23 13.23 -0.76
CA ILE A 125 -24.90 14.63 -0.45
C ILE A 125 -24.62 14.84 1.05
N TYR A 126 -25.39 14.19 1.91
CA TYR A 126 -25.19 14.27 3.36
C TYR A 126 -23.80 13.73 3.77
N ASP A 127 -23.39 12.59 3.20
CA ASP A 127 -22.08 11.99 3.49
C ASP A 127 -20.94 12.87 2.98
N ALA A 128 -21.10 13.47 1.80
CA ALA A 128 -20.14 14.44 1.26
C ALA A 128 -19.97 15.65 2.19
N PHE A 129 -21.10 16.18 2.71
CA PHE A 129 -21.10 17.27 3.67
C PHE A 129 -20.41 16.87 4.99
N GLN A 130 -20.65 15.64 5.50
CA GLN A 130 -19.96 15.14 6.69
C GLN A 130 -18.45 15.05 6.47
N ILE A 131 -17.97 14.59 5.31
CA ILE A 131 -16.55 14.56 4.97
C ILE A 131 -15.96 15.97 4.98
N ASP A 132 -16.66 16.97 4.40
CA ASP A 132 -16.22 18.37 4.38
C ASP A 132 -16.15 18.98 5.79
N SER A 133 -17.08 18.58 6.67
CA SER A 133 -17.17 19.08 8.04
C SER A 133 -16.23 18.38 9.01
N GLY A 134 -15.38 17.44 8.56
CA GLY A 134 -14.53 16.64 9.43
C GLY A 134 -15.30 15.58 10.25
N GLY A 135 -16.55 15.31 9.92
CA GLY A 135 -17.39 14.30 10.58
C GLY A 135 -16.94 12.89 10.35
N GLY A 136 -17.26 11.98 11.29
CA GLY A 136 -16.76 10.62 11.43
C GLY A 136 -17.17 9.60 10.36
N PHE A 137 -17.25 9.99 9.12
CA PHE A 137 -17.53 9.13 7.96
C PHE A 137 -16.27 8.40 7.47
N GLU A 138 -15.37 8.03 8.38
CA GLU A 138 -14.05 7.58 8.02
C GLU A 138 -13.86 6.09 8.21
N SER A 139 -13.62 5.40 7.11
CA SER A 139 -12.80 4.21 7.12
C SER A 139 -11.34 4.64 7.38
N LYS A 140 -10.80 4.34 8.55
CA LYS A 140 -9.41 4.61 8.90
C LYS A 140 -8.51 3.52 8.28
N GLU A 141 -8.47 3.47 6.95
CA GLU A 141 -7.72 2.44 6.22
C GLU A 141 -6.23 2.75 6.13
N ASN A 142 -5.87 4.03 6.20
CA ASN A 142 -4.50 4.49 6.10
C ASN A 142 -4.19 5.49 7.23
N ALA A 143 -3.40 5.05 8.19
CA ALA A 143 -3.02 5.85 9.35
C ALA A 143 -2.05 7.01 9.02
N ASN A 144 -1.44 7.04 7.83
CA ASN A 144 -0.51 8.08 7.38
C ASN A 144 -1.20 9.32 6.81
N LEU A 145 -2.53 9.28 6.58
CA LEU A 145 -3.27 10.44 6.08
C LEU A 145 -3.41 11.51 7.16
N GLN A 146 -3.09 12.75 6.79
CA GLN A 146 -3.22 13.92 7.65
C GLN A 146 -4.49 14.72 7.30
N PRO A 147 -5.22 15.28 8.28
CA PRO A 147 -6.35 16.16 8.02
C PRO A 147 -5.90 17.45 7.30
N ASN A 148 -6.30 17.60 6.05
CA ASN A 148 -6.08 18.81 5.23
C ASN A 148 -7.03 18.79 4.03
N PRO A 149 -7.16 19.88 3.22
CA PRO A 149 -8.05 19.94 2.07
C PRO A 149 -7.83 18.81 1.05
N GLU A 150 -6.58 18.42 0.79
CA GLU A 150 -6.26 17.33 -0.15
C GLU A 150 -6.78 15.97 0.34
N THR A 151 -6.74 15.75 1.66
CA THR A 151 -7.30 14.52 2.27
C THR A 151 -8.83 14.47 2.10
N VAL A 152 -9.52 15.61 2.19
CA VAL A 152 -10.96 15.70 1.94
C VAL A 152 -11.30 15.31 0.50
N HIS A 153 -10.58 15.88 -0.48
CA HIS A 153 -10.72 15.52 -1.89
C HIS A 153 -10.44 14.05 -2.14
N LYS A 154 -9.33 13.54 -1.55
CA LYS A 154 -8.98 12.12 -1.65
C LYS A 154 -10.08 11.22 -1.13
N LYS A 155 -10.66 11.49 0.05
CA LYS A 155 -11.72 10.65 0.64
C LYS A 155 -12.94 10.55 -0.27
N LYS A 156 -13.34 11.65 -0.92
CA LYS A 156 -14.44 11.65 -1.91
C LYS A 156 -14.09 10.82 -3.14
N ALA A 157 -12.88 11.03 -3.68
CA ALA A 157 -12.38 10.29 -4.83
C ALA A 157 -12.25 8.78 -4.55
N ASP A 158 -11.75 8.41 -3.38
CA ASP A 158 -11.59 7.01 -2.96
C ASP A 158 -12.92 6.25 -2.95
N ARG A 159 -13.99 6.87 -2.43
CA ARG A 159 -15.32 6.25 -2.41
C ARG A 159 -15.86 6.01 -3.81
N LEU A 160 -15.77 7.02 -4.66
CA LEU A 160 -16.17 6.90 -6.06
C LEU A 160 -15.39 5.79 -6.77
N SER A 161 -14.08 5.79 -6.63
CA SER A 161 -13.21 4.82 -7.31
C SER A 161 -13.44 3.39 -6.84
N LYS A 162 -13.58 3.17 -5.52
CA LYS A 162 -13.84 1.83 -4.96
C LYS A 162 -15.15 1.25 -5.50
N GLU A 163 -16.22 2.03 -5.48
CA GLU A 163 -17.52 1.62 -6.00
C GLU A 163 -17.44 1.32 -7.50
N GLN A 164 -16.80 2.19 -8.29
CA GLN A 164 -16.59 2.01 -9.72
C GLN A 164 -15.89 0.68 -10.03
N TYR A 165 -14.76 0.41 -9.36
CA TYR A 165 -13.99 -0.81 -9.65
C TYR A 165 -14.72 -2.08 -9.23
N LEU A 166 -15.47 -2.07 -8.12
CA LEU A 166 -16.30 -3.21 -7.72
C LEU A 166 -17.43 -3.48 -8.72
N LEU A 167 -18.06 -2.43 -9.26
CA LEU A 167 -19.12 -2.58 -10.27
C LEU A 167 -18.59 -3.06 -11.63
N LEU A 168 -17.35 -2.73 -11.98
CA LEU A 168 -16.69 -3.14 -13.23
C LEU A 168 -15.85 -4.41 -13.09
N MET A 169 -15.79 -4.99 -11.91
CA MET A 169 -15.10 -6.26 -11.64
C MET A 169 -16.08 -7.43 -11.85
N GLU A 170 -15.53 -8.59 -12.22
CA GLU A 170 -16.31 -9.82 -12.30
C GLU A 170 -17.09 -10.04 -10.97
N PRO A 171 -18.42 -10.27 -11.02
CA PRO A 171 -19.26 -10.27 -9.81
C PRO A 171 -18.77 -11.19 -8.68
N LYS A 172 -18.21 -12.36 -9.02
CA LYS A 172 -17.66 -13.27 -8.01
C LYS A 172 -16.48 -12.68 -7.23
N LEU A 173 -15.61 -11.88 -7.90
CA LEU A 173 -14.45 -11.24 -7.28
C LEU A 173 -14.90 -10.09 -6.38
N ALA A 174 -15.82 -9.24 -6.87
CA ALA A 174 -16.41 -8.17 -6.07
C ALA A 174 -17.15 -8.72 -4.85
N THR A 175 -17.91 -9.81 -5.01
CA THR A 175 -18.60 -10.50 -3.91
C THR A 175 -17.63 -11.06 -2.90
N ALA A 176 -16.56 -11.73 -3.33
CA ALA A 176 -15.54 -12.28 -2.43
C ALA A 176 -14.87 -11.18 -1.59
N HIS A 177 -14.59 -10.01 -2.20
CA HIS A 177 -14.05 -8.87 -1.48
C HIS A 177 -15.06 -8.28 -0.48
N THR A 178 -16.28 -8.01 -0.92
CA THR A 178 -17.32 -7.37 -0.07
C THR A 178 -17.79 -8.25 1.07
N ARG A 179 -17.82 -9.57 0.87
CA ARG A 179 -18.13 -10.55 1.92
C ARG A 179 -16.96 -10.80 2.87
N GLY A 180 -15.73 -10.45 2.49
CA GLY A 180 -14.53 -10.64 3.31
C GLY A 180 -13.92 -12.04 3.19
N ASP A 181 -14.10 -12.74 2.08
CA ASP A 181 -13.35 -13.96 1.75
C ASP A 181 -11.90 -13.59 1.35
N ILE A 182 -11.78 -12.51 0.60
CA ILE A 182 -10.51 -11.86 0.23
C ILE A 182 -10.58 -10.36 0.51
N HIS A 183 -9.40 -9.69 0.55
CA HIS A 183 -9.31 -8.24 0.61
C HIS A 183 -8.40 -7.72 -0.51
N ILE A 184 -8.92 -6.85 -1.36
CA ILE A 184 -8.16 -6.17 -2.42
C ILE A 184 -7.59 -4.89 -1.82
N HIS A 185 -6.25 -4.81 -1.70
CA HIS A 185 -5.59 -3.63 -1.14
C HIS A 185 -5.60 -2.45 -2.12
N THR A 186 -5.66 -1.24 -1.58
CA THR A 186 -5.62 0.03 -2.35
C THR A 186 -6.60 0.05 -3.53
N LEU A 187 -7.82 -0.45 -3.29
CA LEU A 187 -8.86 -0.58 -4.33
C LEU A 187 -9.18 0.76 -5.00
N GLU A 188 -9.02 1.89 -4.30
CA GLU A 188 -9.20 3.24 -4.84
C GLU A 188 -8.24 3.58 -5.99
N TYR A 189 -7.09 2.91 -6.05
CA TYR A 189 -6.09 3.09 -7.12
C TYR A 189 -6.02 1.91 -8.09
N PHE A 190 -6.99 0.99 -8.02
CA PHE A 190 -6.93 -0.31 -8.70
C PHE A 190 -6.62 -0.20 -10.19
N GLY A 191 -7.26 0.70 -10.91
CA GLY A 191 -7.08 0.85 -12.36
C GLY A 191 -6.08 1.92 -12.79
N THR A 192 -5.41 2.60 -11.83
CA THR A 192 -4.59 3.77 -12.14
C THR A 192 -3.14 3.66 -11.70
N ARG A 193 -2.81 2.80 -10.72
CA ARG A 193 -1.46 2.70 -10.16
C ARG A 193 -1.09 1.27 -9.83
N PRO A 194 0.13 0.79 -10.12
CA PRO A 194 0.70 -0.39 -9.48
C PRO A 194 0.94 -0.12 -8.00
N PHE A 195 1.39 -1.13 -7.23
CA PHE A 195 1.40 -1.04 -5.77
C PHE A 195 2.65 -0.32 -5.23
N CYS A 196 3.81 -0.97 -5.21
CA CYS A 196 5.05 -0.44 -4.62
C CYS A 196 6.20 -0.47 -5.65
N GLN A 197 7.25 0.33 -5.40
CA GLN A 197 8.45 0.34 -6.25
C GLN A 197 9.71 0.59 -5.42
N ASP A 198 10.73 -0.25 -5.61
CA ASP A 198 12.12 0.04 -5.28
C ASP A 198 12.87 0.44 -6.53
N TRP A 199 13.51 1.59 -6.43
CA TRP A 199 14.22 2.21 -7.54
C TRP A 199 15.69 1.87 -7.47
N ASP A 200 16.26 1.51 -8.60
CA ASP A 200 17.71 1.53 -8.76
C ASP A 200 18.17 2.97 -8.99
N LEU A 201 18.81 3.56 -7.98
CA LEU A 201 19.20 4.96 -8.02
C LEU A 201 20.17 5.26 -9.17
N ARG A 202 20.97 4.26 -9.61
CA ARG A 202 21.91 4.38 -10.73
C ARG A 202 21.24 4.86 -12.01
N TYR A 203 19.98 4.44 -12.26
CA TYR A 203 19.21 4.90 -13.41
C TYR A 203 19.11 6.43 -13.47
N PHE A 204 18.80 7.06 -12.35
CA PHE A 204 18.66 8.51 -12.27
C PHE A 204 20.00 9.25 -12.19
N LEU A 205 21.03 8.62 -11.64
CA LEU A 205 22.39 9.16 -11.67
C LEU A 205 22.98 9.14 -13.08
N TYR A 206 22.52 8.22 -13.93
CA TYR A 206 22.93 8.10 -15.32
C TYR A 206 22.11 8.97 -16.28
N TYR A 207 20.77 8.91 -16.20
CA TYR A 207 19.87 9.59 -17.14
C TYR A 207 19.41 10.98 -16.69
N GLY A 208 19.56 11.33 -15.42
CA GLY A 208 18.98 12.53 -14.84
C GLY A 208 17.55 12.36 -14.40
N LEU A 209 16.78 13.45 -14.28
CA LEU A 209 15.46 13.44 -13.68
C LEU A 209 14.43 14.16 -14.58
N ILE A 210 13.36 13.45 -14.92
CA ILE A 210 12.20 13.95 -15.68
C ILE A 210 10.93 13.67 -14.85
N PRO A 211 10.53 14.56 -13.91
CA PRO A 211 9.45 14.28 -12.95
C PRO A 211 8.09 13.98 -13.59
N ASP A 212 7.76 14.60 -14.70
CA ASP A 212 6.54 14.38 -15.47
C ASP A 212 6.68 13.31 -16.57
N GLY A 213 7.83 12.64 -16.64
CA GLY A 213 8.14 11.58 -17.58
C GLY A 213 8.43 12.02 -19.02
N ASN A 214 8.20 13.27 -19.39
CA ASN A 214 8.38 13.76 -20.75
C ASN A 214 8.99 15.17 -20.88
N GLY A 215 9.11 15.92 -19.79
CA GLY A 215 9.74 17.23 -19.74
C GLY A 215 8.93 18.39 -20.33
N PHE A 216 7.64 18.22 -20.60
CA PHE A 216 6.81 19.30 -21.16
C PHE A 216 6.18 20.19 -20.09
N ARG A 217 5.95 19.68 -18.90
CA ARG A 217 5.27 20.40 -17.81
C ARG A 217 6.19 20.67 -16.62
N SER A 218 7.18 19.80 -16.37
CA SER A 218 8.22 20.00 -15.37
C SER A 218 9.56 20.28 -16.02
N SER A 219 10.45 20.92 -15.26
CA SER A 219 11.84 21.10 -15.70
C SER A 219 12.57 19.76 -15.74
N VAL A 220 13.34 19.53 -16.78
CA VAL A 220 14.23 18.37 -16.93
C VAL A 220 15.58 18.70 -16.30
N ALA A 221 16.08 17.83 -15.43
CA ALA A 221 17.43 17.90 -14.91
C ALA A 221 18.30 16.84 -15.56
N GLY A 222 19.51 17.23 -16.01
CA GLY A 222 20.53 16.26 -16.44
C GLY A 222 21.09 15.46 -15.26
N PRO A 223 21.99 14.51 -15.52
CA PRO A 223 22.71 13.77 -14.48
C PRO A 223 23.35 14.69 -13.44
N ALA A 224 23.20 14.33 -12.16
CA ALA A 224 23.76 15.10 -11.06
C ALA A 224 25.29 15.20 -11.16
N LYS A 225 25.84 16.41 -10.95
CA LYS A 225 27.29 16.67 -10.91
C LYS A 225 27.77 17.01 -9.49
N HIS A 226 26.87 17.40 -8.62
CA HIS A 226 27.18 17.82 -7.25
C HIS A 226 26.41 16.91 -6.26
N PRO A 227 26.98 16.65 -5.07
CA PRO A 227 26.38 15.77 -4.08
C PRO A 227 24.98 16.24 -3.62
N GLU A 228 24.79 17.55 -3.45
CA GLU A 228 23.49 18.12 -3.08
C GLU A 228 22.44 17.82 -4.17
N VAL A 229 22.80 17.89 -5.44
CA VAL A 229 21.90 17.61 -6.55
C VAL A 229 21.57 16.11 -6.59
N ALA A 230 22.56 15.23 -6.37
CA ALA A 230 22.32 13.78 -6.33
C ALA A 230 21.33 13.39 -5.22
N VAL A 231 21.51 13.93 -4.01
CA VAL A 231 20.61 13.72 -2.87
C VAL A 231 19.21 14.28 -3.17
N LEU A 232 19.09 15.50 -3.68
CA LEU A 232 17.79 16.11 -4.01
C LEU A 232 17.10 15.38 -5.18
N HIS A 233 17.84 14.85 -6.15
CA HIS A 233 17.28 14.01 -7.19
C HIS A 233 16.65 12.75 -6.57
N SER A 234 17.34 12.07 -5.64
CA SER A 234 16.79 10.89 -4.97
C SER A 234 15.47 11.18 -4.25
N VAL A 235 15.38 12.29 -3.52
CA VAL A 235 14.13 12.74 -2.88
C VAL A 235 13.01 12.93 -3.91
N LYS A 236 13.31 13.59 -5.02
CA LYS A 236 12.31 13.86 -6.07
C LYS A 236 11.89 12.59 -6.83
N VAL A 237 12.78 11.60 -6.97
CA VAL A 237 12.42 10.27 -7.51
C VAL A 237 11.35 9.62 -6.65
N LEU A 238 11.53 9.59 -5.31
CA LEU A 238 10.55 9.01 -4.40
C LEU A 238 9.22 9.78 -4.42
N ALA A 239 9.26 11.11 -4.44
CA ALA A 239 8.07 11.95 -4.51
C ALA A 239 7.32 11.78 -5.85
N ALA A 240 8.02 11.79 -6.99
CA ALA A 240 7.43 11.56 -8.31
C ALA A 240 6.91 10.12 -8.46
N GLY A 241 7.67 9.12 -7.99
CA GLY A 241 7.25 7.73 -7.92
C GLY A 241 5.94 7.56 -7.15
N GLN A 242 5.79 8.25 -6.02
CA GLN A 242 4.56 8.20 -5.20
C GLN A 242 3.32 8.70 -5.96
N THR A 243 3.45 9.50 -7.01
CA THR A 243 2.32 9.88 -7.87
C THR A 243 1.91 8.76 -8.83
N ASN A 244 2.80 7.85 -9.16
CA ASN A 244 2.58 6.74 -10.10
C ASN A 244 2.26 5.40 -9.42
N PHE A 245 2.61 5.23 -8.15
CA PHE A 245 2.42 4.02 -7.36
C PHE A 245 1.52 4.27 -6.15
N SER A 246 0.74 3.26 -5.76
CA SER A 246 -0.20 3.40 -4.64
C SER A 246 0.40 3.06 -3.27
N GLY A 247 1.49 2.33 -3.23
CA GLY A 247 2.23 1.93 -2.02
C GLY A 247 3.50 2.73 -1.79
N GLY A 248 4.45 2.14 -1.06
CA GLY A 248 5.72 2.77 -0.74
C GLY A 248 6.69 2.87 -1.92
N GLN A 249 7.66 3.76 -1.74
CA GLN A 249 8.74 4.02 -2.67
C GLN A 249 10.07 3.86 -1.94
N GLY A 250 11.06 3.21 -2.53
CA GLY A 250 12.34 3.02 -1.85
C GLY A 250 13.55 3.03 -2.76
N PHE A 251 14.71 3.00 -2.11
CA PHE A 251 15.98 2.76 -2.75
C PHE A 251 16.71 1.59 -2.10
N MET A 252 17.16 0.67 -2.92
CA MET A 252 18.17 -0.29 -2.53
C MET A 252 19.56 0.38 -2.47
N TYR A 253 20.41 -0.07 -1.58
CA TYR A 253 21.82 0.33 -1.49
C TYR A 253 22.06 1.85 -1.51
N TYR A 254 21.28 2.61 -0.77
CA TYR A 254 21.26 4.09 -0.85
C TYR A 254 22.61 4.73 -0.53
N THR A 255 23.28 4.29 0.55
CA THR A 255 24.60 4.79 0.92
C THR A 255 25.66 4.47 -0.13
N LEU A 256 25.59 3.26 -0.70
CA LEU A 256 26.52 2.78 -1.71
C LEU A 256 26.47 3.61 -2.99
N PHE A 257 25.28 3.82 -3.55
CA PHE A 257 25.16 4.50 -4.85
C PHE A 257 25.43 6.00 -4.78
N LEU A 258 25.31 6.62 -3.60
CA LEU A 258 25.66 8.03 -3.40
C LEU A 258 27.11 8.25 -2.94
N ALA A 259 27.79 7.24 -2.41
CA ALA A 259 29.17 7.34 -1.92
C ALA A 259 30.14 8.00 -2.92
N PRO A 260 30.07 7.69 -4.25
CA PRO A 260 30.97 8.32 -5.23
C PRO A 260 30.88 9.85 -5.34
N PHE A 261 29.79 10.44 -4.87
CA PHE A 261 29.61 11.91 -4.84
C PHE A 261 30.17 12.55 -3.57
N LEU A 262 30.55 11.76 -2.57
CA LEU A 262 30.97 12.25 -1.25
C LEU A 262 32.48 12.38 -1.11
N ARG A 263 33.26 11.79 -2.02
CA ARG A 263 34.72 11.79 -1.97
C ARG A 263 35.29 13.20 -1.85
N GLY A 264 36.11 13.40 -0.82
CA GLY A 264 36.75 14.68 -0.53
C GLY A 264 35.90 15.68 0.22
N LEU A 265 34.65 15.34 0.61
CA LEU A 265 33.85 16.20 1.47
C LEU A 265 34.24 16.03 2.95
N SER A 266 34.14 17.13 3.72
CA SER A 266 34.22 17.03 5.18
C SER A 266 32.99 16.31 5.76
N TYR A 267 33.17 15.69 6.94
CA TYR A 267 32.07 15.01 7.64
C TYR A 267 30.84 15.91 7.84
N ASP A 268 31.03 17.17 8.24
CA ASP A 268 29.94 18.13 8.44
C ASP A 268 29.12 18.35 7.16
N ARG A 269 29.78 18.35 5.98
CA ARG A 269 29.09 18.47 4.71
C ARG A 269 28.28 17.21 4.39
N VAL A 270 28.84 16.04 4.66
CA VAL A 270 28.12 14.76 4.48
C VAL A 270 26.91 14.69 5.41
N LYS A 271 27.08 15.10 6.67
CA LYS A 271 25.98 15.15 7.64
C LYS A 271 24.88 16.14 7.23
N GLN A 272 25.25 17.29 6.67
CA GLN A 272 24.30 18.26 6.12
C GLN A 272 23.49 17.66 4.95
N LEU A 273 24.11 16.83 4.09
CA LEU A 273 23.37 16.13 3.02
C LEU A 273 22.36 15.14 3.57
N ALA A 274 22.70 14.39 4.62
CA ALA A 274 21.76 13.52 5.31
C ALA A 274 20.57 14.30 5.92
N GLN A 275 20.83 15.44 6.56
CA GLN A 275 19.78 16.33 7.06
C GLN A 275 18.86 16.82 5.94
N MET A 276 19.41 17.28 4.82
CA MET A 276 18.61 17.72 3.66
C MET A 276 17.67 16.63 3.20
N MET A 277 18.14 15.39 3.08
CA MET A 277 17.33 14.24 2.68
C MET A 277 16.15 14.02 3.64
N PHE A 278 16.40 13.97 4.95
CA PHE A 278 15.35 13.72 5.94
C PHE A 278 14.28 14.82 5.94
N TYR A 279 14.69 16.07 5.94
CA TYR A 279 13.75 17.19 5.98
C TYR A 279 12.95 17.31 4.68
N GLU A 280 13.57 17.16 3.52
CA GLU A 280 12.85 17.18 2.23
C GLU A 280 11.82 16.04 2.13
N LEU A 281 12.14 14.82 2.56
CA LEU A 281 11.21 13.69 2.55
C LEU A 281 10.06 13.86 3.55
N THR A 282 10.32 14.43 4.73
CA THR A 282 9.33 14.54 5.81
C THR A 282 8.54 15.84 5.80
N GLN A 283 8.95 16.84 5.01
CA GLN A 283 8.21 18.08 4.82
C GLN A 283 7.40 18.10 3.53
N THR A 284 7.70 17.22 2.57
CA THR A 284 6.89 17.02 1.36
C THR A 284 5.71 16.11 1.64
N TYR A 285 4.59 16.67 2.17
CA TYR A 285 3.46 15.87 2.64
C TYR A 285 2.19 15.98 1.80
N VAL A 286 2.25 16.57 0.62
CA VAL A 286 1.11 16.70 -0.32
C VAL A 286 1.07 15.60 -1.38
N THR A 287 1.88 14.57 -1.23
CA THR A 287 1.87 13.43 -2.14
C THR A 287 0.65 12.54 -1.86
N ARG A 288 0.10 11.94 -2.90
CA ARG A 288 -0.98 10.95 -2.84
C ARG A 288 -2.16 11.36 -1.92
N GLY A 289 -2.58 12.64 -2.02
CA GLY A 289 -3.74 13.15 -1.29
C GLY A 289 -3.49 13.44 0.19
N GLY A 290 -2.40 14.14 0.51
CA GLY A 290 -2.19 14.70 1.85
C GLY A 290 -1.49 13.76 2.83
N GLN A 291 -0.51 12.99 2.37
CA GLN A 291 0.40 12.23 3.22
C GLN A 291 1.85 12.53 2.88
N LEU A 292 2.75 12.15 3.79
CA LEU A 292 4.19 12.16 3.54
C LEU A 292 4.56 11.15 2.44
N VAL A 293 5.72 11.34 1.82
CA VAL A 293 6.31 10.34 0.94
C VAL A 293 6.56 9.07 1.74
N PHE A 294 5.81 8.01 1.44
CA PHE A 294 5.96 6.72 2.12
C PHE A 294 7.23 6.04 1.58
N SER A 295 8.35 6.32 2.21
CA SER A 295 9.69 6.03 1.71
C SER A 295 10.46 5.07 2.61
N ASN A 296 11.37 4.30 1.99
CA ASN A 296 12.39 3.51 2.67
C ASN A 296 13.74 3.65 1.93
N ILE A 297 14.81 3.46 2.67
CA ILE A 297 16.18 3.41 2.16
C ILE A 297 16.92 2.25 2.81
N GLN A 298 17.53 1.41 1.98
CA GLN A 298 18.40 0.33 2.46
C GLN A 298 19.81 0.85 2.64
N LEU A 299 20.39 0.58 3.79
CA LEU A 299 21.65 1.16 4.27
C LEU A 299 22.68 0.07 4.57
N PRO A 300 23.54 -0.30 3.62
CA PRO A 300 24.71 -1.12 3.94
C PRO A 300 25.73 -0.31 4.76
N LEU A 301 26.40 -1.00 5.70
CA LEU A 301 27.40 -0.39 6.59
C LEU A 301 28.73 -0.12 5.89
N GLY A 302 28.98 -0.83 4.82
CA GLY A 302 30.13 -0.72 3.94
C GLY A 302 29.73 -1.23 2.56
N VAL A 303 30.69 -1.57 1.72
CA VAL A 303 30.42 -2.11 0.38
C VAL A 303 30.15 -3.61 0.46
N PRO A 304 28.92 -4.08 0.14
CA PRO A 304 28.62 -5.51 0.07
C PRO A 304 29.49 -6.21 -1.00
N ASP A 305 29.88 -7.46 -0.74
CA ASP A 305 30.80 -8.23 -1.59
C ASP A 305 30.35 -8.28 -3.06
N ILE A 306 29.04 -8.40 -3.31
CA ILE A 306 28.47 -8.43 -4.67
C ILE A 306 28.70 -7.14 -5.47
N TRP A 307 28.97 -6.02 -4.80
CA TRP A 307 29.14 -4.70 -5.44
C TRP A 307 30.60 -4.26 -5.57
N LYS A 308 31.57 -4.97 -4.95
CA LYS A 308 32.96 -4.50 -4.85
C LYS A 308 33.60 -4.22 -6.20
N ASP A 309 33.41 -5.11 -7.16
CA ASP A 309 34.02 -5.01 -8.48
C ASP A 309 33.11 -4.32 -9.52
N VAL A 310 31.91 -3.91 -9.13
CA VAL A 310 30.92 -3.29 -10.02
C VAL A 310 31.32 -1.83 -10.30
N PRO A 311 31.37 -1.41 -11.59
CA PRO A 311 31.71 -0.03 -11.96
C PRO A 311 30.70 0.99 -11.41
N VAL A 312 31.22 2.13 -11.00
CA VAL A 312 30.44 3.24 -10.46
C VAL A 312 29.64 3.93 -11.55
N VAL A 313 28.37 4.23 -11.27
CA VAL A 313 27.51 5.08 -12.10
C VAL A 313 27.42 6.47 -11.49
N LYS A 314 28.01 7.47 -12.14
CA LYS A 314 27.94 8.88 -11.73
C LYS A 314 28.05 9.84 -12.92
N HIS A 315 27.51 11.04 -12.80
CA HIS A 315 27.62 12.13 -13.78
C HIS A 315 27.17 11.76 -15.20
N GLY A 316 26.24 10.80 -15.35
CA GLY A 316 25.73 10.35 -16.64
C GLY A 316 26.64 9.37 -17.37
N GLN A 317 27.51 8.68 -16.66
CA GLN A 317 28.40 7.67 -17.22
C GLN A 317 28.69 6.54 -16.24
N VAL A 318 29.10 5.39 -16.77
CA VAL A 318 29.75 4.32 -16.03
C VAL A 318 31.22 4.62 -15.97
N GLY A 319 31.75 4.77 -14.77
CA GLY A 319 33.13 5.20 -14.54
C GLY A 319 34.17 4.07 -14.58
N PRO A 320 35.46 4.37 -14.54
CA PRO A 320 36.52 3.38 -14.41
C PRO A 320 36.68 2.86 -12.98
N ASP A 321 36.20 3.63 -11.97
CA ASP A 321 36.24 3.25 -10.56
C ASP A 321 35.17 2.21 -10.26
N THR A 322 35.41 1.38 -9.25
CA THR A 322 34.41 0.41 -8.74
C THR A 322 33.81 0.91 -7.43
N TYR A 323 32.66 0.34 -7.02
CA TYR A 323 32.08 0.69 -5.73
C TYR A 323 32.98 0.31 -4.56
N GLY A 324 33.83 -0.74 -4.71
CA GLY A 324 34.84 -1.14 -3.73
C GLY A 324 35.83 -0.06 -3.36
N ASP A 325 36.09 0.90 -4.26
CA ASP A 325 36.98 2.05 -4.03
C ASP A 325 36.39 3.08 -3.06
N TYR A 326 35.11 2.94 -2.63
CA TYR A 326 34.36 3.95 -1.88
C TYR A 326 33.91 3.47 -0.48
N GLU A 327 34.58 2.50 0.10
CA GLU A 327 34.24 1.93 1.42
C GLU A 327 34.15 3.01 2.50
N ASP A 328 35.12 3.91 2.59
CA ASP A 328 35.16 4.99 3.57
C ASP A 328 34.00 5.97 3.42
N GLU A 329 33.62 6.30 2.19
CA GLU A 329 32.51 7.20 1.90
C GLU A 329 31.16 6.54 2.23
N VAL A 330 31.01 5.23 2.00
CA VAL A 330 29.82 4.47 2.40
C VAL A 330 29.65 4.51 3.92
N GLN A 331 30.71 4.18 4.68
CA GLN A 331 30.70 4.22 6.15
C GLN A 331 30.42 5.63 6.68
N THR A 332 31.05 6.65 6.08
CA THR A 332 30.85 8.07 6.45
C THR A 332 29.39 8.48 6.27
N PHE A 333 28.78 8.13 5.14
CA PHE A 333 27.38 8.48 4.89
C PHE A 333 26.40 7.68 5.74
N PHE A 334 26.68 6.41 5.95
CA PHE A 334 25.95 5.57 6.87
C PHE A 334 25.91 6.17 8.28
N ARG A 335 27.09 6.55 8.82
CA ARG A 335 27.22 7.23 10.11
C ARG A 335 26.39 8.50 10.15
N ALA A 336 26.52 9.36 9.14
CA ALA A 336 25.82 10.64 9.07
C ALA A 336 24.29 10.47 9.06
N ILE A 337 23.78 9.53 8.26
CA ILE A 337 22.34 9.21 8.21
C ILE A 337 21.85 8.68 9.57
N THR A 338 22.63 7.80 10.19
CA THR A 338 22.25 7.20 11.49
C THR A 338 22.26 8.23 12.62
N GLU A 339 23.27 9.13 12.64
CA GLU A 339 23.33 10.23 13.62
C GLU A 339 22.16 11.20 13.48
N VAL A 340 21.84 11.64 12.23
CA VAL A 340 20.67 12.51 11.99
C VAL A 340 19.38 11.82 12.43
N ALA A 341 19.21 10.53 12.14
CA ALA A 341 18.06 9.76 12.61
C ALA A 341 17.99 9.66 14.14
N LEU A 342 19.14 9.52 14.82
CA LEU A 342 19.27 9.47 16.28
C LEU A 342 19.02 10.85 16.93
N GLU A 343 19.45 11.93 16.30
CA GLU A 343 19.15 13.29 16.76
C GLU A 343 17.65 13.61 16.73
N GLY A 344 16.98 13.18 15.65
CA GLY A 344 15.59 13.51 15.38
C GLY A 344 15.42 14.91 14.76
N ASP A 345 14.16 15.37 14.70
CA ASP A 345 13.86 16.71 14.19
C ASP A 345 14.25 17.82 15.20
N TYR A 346 13.96 19.07 14.86
CA TYR A 346 14.29 20.24 15.70
C TYR A 346 13.77 20.13 17.15
N TRP A 347 12.71 19.37 17.37
CA TRP A 347 12.15 19.10 18.72
C TRP A 347 12.68 17.79 19.33
N GLY A 348 13.57 17.07 18.66
CA GLY A 348 14.07 15.76 19.09
C GLY A 348 13.06 14.63 18.91
N LYS A 349 12.04 14.83 18.07
CA LYS A 349 11.09 13.78 17.69
C LYS A 349 11.70 12.91 16.59
N PRO A 350 11.53 11.55 16.61
CA PRO A 350 12.04 10.69 15.55
C PRO A 350 11.36 10.99 14.22
N PHE A 351 12.12 10.85 13.12
CA PHE A 351 11.57 10.87 11.78
C PHE A 351 10.77 9.57 11.54
N ASN A 352 9.57 9.68 10.97
CA ASN A 352 8.78 8.51 10.59
C ASN A 352 9.16 7.96 9.21
N PHE A 353 9.72 8.80 8.35
CA PHE A 353 10.26 8.47 7.03
C PHE A 353 11.58 9.22 6.76
N PRO A 354 12.45 8.67 5.89
CA PRO A 354 12.37 7.33 5.33
C PRO A 354 12.50 6.26 6.42
N LYS A 355 11.98 5.07 6.17
CA LYS A 355 12.35 3.89 6.97
C LYS A 355 13.81 3.57 6.70
N ASN A 356 14.64 3.60 7.73
CA ASN A 356 16.03 3.20 7.64
C ASN A 356 16.13 1.69 7.79
N GLU A 357 16.50 0.99 6.72
CA GLU A 357 16.63 -0.46 6.65
C GLU A 357 18.11 -0.82 6.65
N TYR A 358 18.62 -1.18 7.80
CA TYR A 358 20.04 -1.52 7.98
C TYR A 358 20.33 -2.90 7.42
N TYR A 359 21.21 -2.94 6.43
CA TYR A 359 21.59 -4.15 5.71
C TYR A 359 22.50 -5.02 6.55
N VAL A 360 22.02 -6.23 6.92
CA VAL A 360 22.73 -7.17 7.78
C VAL A 360 23.31 -8.29 6.92
N SER A 361 24.62 -8.37 6.84
CA SER A 361 25.35 -9.34 6.04
C SER A 361 26.57 -9.86 6.81
N PRO A 362 27.08 -11.07 6.50
CA PRO A 362 28.20 -11.67 7.24
C PRO A 362 29.45 -10.81 7.27
N GLU A 363 29.77 -10.12 6.18
CA GLU A 363 30.96 -9.27 6.03
C GLU A 363 30.97 -8.08 6.98
N PHE A 364 29.80 -7.65 7.50
CA PHE A 364 29.69 -6.51 8.40
C PHE A 364 29.70 -6.90 9.89
N PHE A 365 29.83 -8.18 10.23
CA PHE A 365 30.04 -8.64 11.62
C PHE A 365 31.52 -8.79 11.97
N LYS A 366 32.29 -7.74 11.72
CA LYS A 366 33.72 -7.64 12.03
C LYS A 366 33.98 -6.45 12.96
N PRO A 367 35.07 -6.46 13.75
CA PRO A 367 35.36 -5.39 14.71
C PRO A 367 35.43 -3.98 14.10
N GLU A 368 35.78 -3.86 12.83
CA GLU A 368 35.86 -2.59 12.10
C GLU A 368 34.50 -1.88 11.94
N TYR A 369 33.37 -2.62 12.09
CA TYR A 369 32.03 -2.08 11.99
C TYR A 369 31.31 -1.97 13.36
N ASP A 370 31.93 -2.38 14.46
CA ASP A 370 31.28 -2.47 15.78
C ASP A 370 30.77 -1.11 16.29
N ASP A 371 31.51 -0.02 16.03
CA ASP A 371 31.12 1.34 16.40
C ASP A 371 29.89 1.83 15.61
N LEU A 372 29.77 1.45 14.33
CA LEU A 372 28.60 1.74 13.52
C LEU A 372 27.38 0.94 13.99
N TRP A 373 27.57 -0.33 14.33
CA TRP A 373 26.52 -1.14 14.93
C TRP A 373 26.03 -0.60 16.27
N LEU A 374 26.96 -0.13 17.13
CA LEU A 374 26.59 0.47 18.42
C LEU A 374 25.77 1.74 18.19
N LEU A 375 26.14 2.61 17.26
CA LEU A 375 25.38 3.79 16.91
C LEU A 375 23.95 3.46 16.42
N VAL A 376 23.79 2.42 15.59
CA VAL A 376 22.47 1.93 15.17
C VAL A 376 21.65 1.50 16.40
N HIS A 377 22.27 0.80 17.35
CA HIS A 377 21.57 0.30 18.53
C HIS A 377 21.30 1.38 19.60
N GLU A 378 22.03 2.49 19.58
CA GLU A 378 21.63 3.70 20.32
C GLU A 378 20.30 4.26 19.78
N ALA A 379 20.10 4.27 18.45
CA ALA A 379 18.84 4.67 17.86
C ALA A 379 17.70 3.65 18.16
N VAL A 380 18.01 2.36 18.24
CA VAL A 380 17.07 1.34 18.73
C VAL A 380 16.70 1.61 20.19
N ALA A 381 17.69 1.83 21.05
CA ALA A 381 17.49 2.08 22.47
C ALA A 381 16.68 3.35 22.75
N LYS A 382 16.89 4.40 21.94
CA LYS A 382 16.20 5.68 22.09
C LYS A 382 14.77 5.65 21.52
N TYR A 383 14.60 5.20 20.29
CA TYR A 383 13.34 5.35 19.53
C TYR A 383 12.71 4.01 19.09
N GLY A 384 13.50 2.93 18.98
CA GLY A 384 13.04 1.70 18.33
C GLY A 384 12.81 1.84 16.81
N SER A 385 13.32 2.90 16.19
CA SER A 385 13.03 3.24 14.78
C SER A 385 13.74 2.39 13.73
N PRO A 386 14.98 1.86 13.93
CA PRO A 386 15.68 1.03 12.97
C PRO A 386 14.93 -0.24 12.56
N TYR A 387 15.16 -0.65 11.30
CA TYR A 387 14.77 -1.95 10.75
C TYR A 387 16.03 -2.70 10.35
N PHE A 388 15.99 -4.01 10.43
CA PHE A 388 17.12 -4.87 10.09
C PHE A 388 16.74 -5.78 8.93
N ASP A 389 17.43 -5.58 7.80
CA ASP A 389 17.28 -6.37 6.58
C ASP A 389 18.38 -7.44 6.54
N ASN A 390 18.03 -8.66 6.98
CA ASN A 390 18.96 -9.75 7.22
C ASN A 390 19.16 -10.62 5.98
N MET A 391 20.34 -10.56 5.38
CA MET A 391 20.73 -11.31 4.19
C MET A 391 21.34 -12.68 4.49
N LEU A 392 21.54 -13.05 5.77
CA LEU A 392 22.16 -14.31 6.14
C LEU A 392 21.33 -15.58 5.83
N PRO A 393 19.99 -15.58 5.95
CA PRO A 393 19.21 -16.77 5.65
C PRO A 393 19.39 -17.25 4.19
N ALA A 394 19.40 -18.58 3.98
CA ALA A 394 19.62 -19.18 2.67
C ALA A 394 18.60 -18.72 1.60
N TYR A 395 17.35 -18.57 1.99
CA TYR A 395 16.30 -18.10 1.06
C TYR A 395 16.48 -16.62 0.61
N ARG A 396 17.38 -15.89 1.27
CA ARG A 396 17.82 -14.53 0.90
C ARG A 396 19.03 -14.55 -0.04
N GLY A 397 19.49 -15.72 -0.46
CA GLY A 397 20.65 -15.89 -1.33
C GLY A 397 22.00 -15.67 -0.68
N HIS A 398 22.10 -15.66 0.65
CA HIS A 398 23.36 -15.41 1.40
C HIS A 398 24.13 -14.16 0.93
N GLY A 399 23.40 -13.10 0.51
CA GLY A 399 24.02 -11.88 0.00
C GLY A 399 24.46 -11.96 -1.49
N GLN A 400 24.16 -13.02 -2.22
CA GLN A 400 24.48 -13.17 -3.64
C GLN A 400 23.38 -12.62 -4.58
N GLY A 401 22.26 -12.15 -4.03
CA GLY A 401 21.17 -11.54 -4.75
C GLY A 401 20.92 -10.09 -4.35
N ILE A 402 20.10 -9.41 -5.14
CA ILE A 402 19.57 -8.08 -4.81
C ILE A 402 18.20 -8.28 -4.18
N SER A 403 18.00 -7.75 -2.99
CA SER A 403 16.75 -7.90 -2.25
C SER A 403 16.50 -6.67 -1.39
N CYS A 404 15.24 -6.30 -1.28
CA CYS A 404 14.79 -5.15 -0.48
C CYS A 404 13.41 -5.40 0.08
N TYR A 405 13.08 -4.65 1.13
CA TYR A 405 11.74 -4.65 1.72
C TYR A 405 11.03 -3.33 1.42
N GLN A 406 9.74 -3.43 1.10
CA GLN A 406 8.91 -2.28 0.78
C GLN A 406 7.72 -2.14 1.71
N CYS A 407 7.20 -0.90 1.82
CA CYS A 407 6.02 -0.59 2.62
C CYS A 407 6.15 -1.09 4.05
N CYS A 408 5.27 -2.01 4.41
CA CYS A 408 5.18 -2.58 5.75
C CYS A 408 5.84 -3.96 5.88
N ALA A 409 6.56 -4.47 4.88
CA ALA A 409 7.34 -5.70 4.86
C ALA A 409 7.12 -6.63 3.65
N TYR A 410 6.73 -6.09 2.50
CA TYR A 410 6.78 -6.86 1.25
C TYR A 410 8.22 -6.95 0.79
N GLN A 411 8.64 -8.15 0.41
CA GLN A 411 9.98 -8.43 -0.09
C GLN A 411 9.95 -8.57 -1.61
N PHE A 412 10.91 -7.93 -2.26
CA PHE A 412 11.20 -8.13 -3.68
C PHE A 412 12.66 -8.56 -3.80
N ALA A 413 12.93 -9.52 -4.65
CA ALA A 413 14.27 -10.06 -4.82
C ALA A 413 14.51 -10.47 -6.27
N ASN A 414 15.74 -10.24 -6.74
CA ASN A 414 16.30 -10.79 -7.97
C ASN A 414 17.59 -11.54 -7.62
N THR A 415 17.76 -12.72 -8.14
CA THR A 415 18.96 -13.55 -7.99
C THR A 415 19.42 -14.05 -9.34
N PRO A 416 20.68 -14.49 -9.48
CA PRO A 416 21.15 -15.09 -10.71
C PRO A 416 20.28 -16.25 -11.22
N GLU A 417 19.59 -16.98 -10.31
CA GLU A 417 18.71 -18.09 -10.68
C GLU A 417 17.31 -17.65 -11.14
N THR A 418 16.87 -16.44 -10.73
CA THR A 418 15.50 -15.95 -11.00
C THR A 418 15.44 -14.87 -12.05
N ASP A 419 16.57 -14.31 -12.45
CA ASP A 419 16.68 -13.21 -13.42
C ASP A 419 17.77 -13.52 -14.44
N GLU A 420 17.39 -13.84 -15.67
CA GLU A 420 18.32 -14.21 -16.75
C GLU A 420 19.25 -13.07 -17.17
N HIS A 421 18.90 -11.81 -16.81
CA HIS A 421 19.69 -10.61 -17.07
C HIS A 421 20.31 -10.03 -15.80
N PHE A 422 20.50 -10.86 -14.77
CA PHE A 422 21.01 -10.41 -13.49
C PHE A 422 22.37 -9.69 -13.61
N GLU A 423 23.31 -10.29 -14.33
CA GLU A 423 24.67 -9.75 -14.52
C GLU A 423 24.63 -8.43 -15.29
N GLU A 424 23.88 -8.33 -16.38
CA GLU A 424 23.77 -7.11 -17.17
C GLU A 424 23.17 -5.97 -16.34
N LYS A 425 22.18 -6.25 -15.48
CA LYS A 425 21.60 -5.29 -14.55
C LYS A 425 22.59 -4.91 -13.45
N LEU A 426 23.34 -5.88 -12.92
CA LEU A 426 24.36 -5.63 -11.91
C LEU A 426 25.43 -4.67 -12.44
N TRP A 427 25.93 -4.93 -13.64
CA TRP A 427 26.97 -4.13 -14.32
C TRP A 427 26.43 -2.88 -15.02
N PHE A 428 25.13 -2.61 -14.98
CA PHE A 428 24.45 -1.50 -15.63
C PHE A 428 24.74 -1.43 -17.15
N GLN A 429 24.85 -2.58 -17.81
CA GLN A 429 25.12 -2.67 -19.24
C GLN A 429 23.98 -2.04 -20.06
N ASP A 430 24.32 -1.15 -20.97
CA ASP A 430 23.35 -0.43 -21.83
C ASP A 430 22.19 0.23 -21.07
N GLY A 431 22.42 0.59 -19.80
CA GLY A 431 21.43 1.18 -18.92
C GLY A 431 20.46 0.20 -18.29
N MET A 432 20.68 -1.11 -18.42
CA MET A 432 19.90 -2.13 -17.72
C MET A 432 20.09 -1.98 -16.21
N HIS A 433 18.99 -2.07 -15.48
CA HIS A 433 18.95 -1.82 -14.04
C HIS A 433 17.87 -2.67 -13.37
N PHE A 434 17.94 -2.77 -12.06
CA PHE A 434 16.94 -3.51 -11.29
C PHE A 434 15.65 -2.70 -11.17
N SER A 435 14.52 -3.34 -11.46
CA SER A 435 13.18 -2.78 -11.29
C SER A 435 12.36 -3.73 -10.43
N MET A 436 12.30 -3.45 -9.13
CA MET A 436 11.64 -4.32 -8.16
C MET A 436 10.41 -3.63 -7.59
N GLY A 437 9.28 -4.32 -7.58
CA GLY A 437 8.04 -3.74 -7.08
C GLY A 437 6.86 -4.69 -7.16
N GLY A 438 5.69 -4.17 -6.82
CA GLY A 438 4.46 -4.94 -6.77
C GLY A 438 3.35 -4.40 -7.68
N TRP A 439 2.65 -5.32 -8.34
CA TRP A 439 1.44 -4.99 -9.09
C TRP A 439 0.24 -4.73 -8.20
N GLN A 440 -0.05 -5.68 -7.34
CA GLN A 440 -1.25 -5.70 -6.49
C GLN A 440 -1.06 -6.69 -5.35
N VAL A 441 -1.69 -6.40 -4.22
CA VAL A 441 -1.82 -7.30 -3.08
C VAL A 441 -3.28 -7.70 -2.90
N VAL A 442 -3.51 -9.00 -2.69
CA VAL A 442 -4.81 -9.56 -2.31
C VAL A 442 -4.61 -10.45 -1.09
N SER A 443 -5.30 -10.16 0.00
CA SER A 443 -5.21 -10.93 1.24
C SER A 443 -6.34 -11.92 1.40
N LEU A 444 -6.05 -13.08 1.97
CA LEU A 444 -6.96 -14.17 2.24
C LEU A 444 -7.37 -14.17 3.72
N ASN A 445 -8.67 -14.37 3.99
CA ASN A 445 -9.23 -14.53 5.34
C ASN A 445 -9.05 -15.99 5.80
N MET A 446 -7.91 -16.29 6.45
CA MET A 446 -7.56 -17.66 6.83
C MET A 446 -8.48 -18.26 7.91
N PRO A 447 -8.92 -17.50 8.95
CA PRO A 447 -9.89 -18.02 9.91
C PRO A 447 -11.19 -18.52 9.27
N ARG A 448 -11.74 -17.77 8.31
CA ARG A 448 -12.97 -18.17 7.60
C ARG A 448 -12.79 -19.49 6.85
N LEU A 449 -11.61 -19.75 6.28
CA LEU A 449 -11.33 -21.03 5.63
C LEU A 449 -11.42 -22.19 6.62
N ALA A 450 -10.90 -21.99 7.85
CA ALA A 450 -11.00 -23.00 8.91
C ALA A 450 -12.46 -23.22 9.34
N TYR A 451 -13.25 -22.16 9.46
CA TYR A 451 -14.71 -22.28 9.77
C TYR A 451 -15.45 -23.14 8.73
N ARG A 452 -15.16 -22.91 7.45
CA ARG A 452 -15.75 -23.64 6.33
C ARG A 452 -15.22 -25.06 6.18
N ALA A 453 -13.99 -25.30 6.58
CA ALA A 453 -13.34 -26.62 6.52
C ALA A 453 -13.80 -27.55 7.65
N ASN A 454 -14.21 -27.00 8.80
CA ASN A 454 -14.77 -27.72 9.95
C ASN A 454 -13.92 -28.94 10.37
N GLY A 455 -12.60 -28.78 10.48
CA GLY A 455 -11.66 -29.83 10.91
C GLY A 455 -11.13 -30.74 9.79
N ASP A 456 -11.57 -30.57 8.54
CA ASP A 456 -11.07 -31.32 7.39
C ASP A 456 -9.92 -30.56 6.71
N TYR A 457 -8.70 -31.14 6.75
CA TYR A 457 -7.52 -30.52 6.16
C TYR A 457 -7.58 -30.42 4.62
N ASP A 458 -8.06 -31.46 3.96
CA ASP A 458 -8.12 -31.47 2.49
C ASP A 458 -9.11 -30.41 2.01
N ARG A 459 -10.22 -30.26 2.73
CA ARG A 459 -11.18 -29.17 2.48
C ARG A 459 -10.58 -27.79 2.76
N LEU A 460 -9.80 -27.63 3.84
CA LEU A 460 -9.10 -26.38 4.15
C LEU A 460 -8.16 -25.97 3.00
N LEU A 461 -7.35 -26.92 2.52
CA LEU A 461 -6.44 -26.70 1.42
C LEU A 461 -7.16 -26.34 0.12
N GLU A 462 -8.25 -27.04 -0.23
CA GLU A 462 -9.04 -26.70 -1.43
C GLU A 462 -9.68 -25.30 -1.34
N LEU A 463 -10.20 -24.92 -0.19
CA LEU A 463 -10.71 -23.56 0.04
C LEU A 463 -9.60 -22.49 -0.09
N ALA A 464 -8.41 -22.79 0.42
CA ALA A 464 -7.25 -21.89 0.24
C ALA A 464 -6.91 -21.73 -1.25
N LYS A 465 -6.86 -22.82 -2.01
CA LYS A 465 -6.65 -22.79 -3.47
C LYS A 465 -7.77 -22.05 -4.21
N GLU A 466 -9.03 -22.22 -3.80
CA GLU A 466 -10.16 -21.45 -4.34
C GLU A 466 -9.93 -19.94 -4.19
N ASN A 467 -9.55 -19.49 -2.98
CA ASN A 467 -9.29 -18.07 -2.70
C ASN A 467 -8.03 -17.56 -3.43
N MET A 468 -6.99 -18.40 -3.59
CA MET A 468 -5.84 -18.07 -4.43
C MET A 468 -6.23 -17.88 -5.91
N ARG A 469 -7.15 -18.69 -6.44
CA ARG A 469 -7.69 -18.50 -7.81
C ARG A 469 -8.49 -17.20 -7.92
N LEU A 470 -9.26 -16.82 -6.89
CA LEU A 470 -9.93 -15.51 -6.85
C LEU A 470 -8.91 -14.36 -6.88
N ALA A 471 -7.82 -14.46 -6.12
CA ALA A 471 -6.73 -13.48 -6.16
C ALA A 471 -6.12 -13.37 -7.57
N MET A 472 -5.87 -14.49 -8.27
CA MET A 472 -5.41 -14.48 -9.66
C MET A 472 -6.41 -13.80 -10.61
N GLY A 473 -7.71 -13.98 -10.38
CA GLY A 473 -8.75 -13.27 -11.13
C GLY A 473 -8.68 -11.75 -10.91
N VAL A 474 -8.43 -11.30 -9.67
CA VAL A 474 -8.22 -9.88 -9.34
C VAL A 474 -6.96 -9.36 -10.05
N PHE A 475 -5.86 -10.11 -10.06
CA PHE A 475 -4.63 -9.70 -10.75
C PHE A 475 -4.83 -9.58 -12.27
N LYS A 476 -5.59 -10.49 -12.87
CA LYS A 476 -5.97 -10.39 -14.29
C LYS A 476 -6.75 -9.10 -14.58
N ALA A 477 -7.74 -8.78 -13.74
CA ALA A 477 -8.50 -7.54 -13.88
C ALA A 477 -7.61 -6.30 -13.68
N LYS A 478 -6.70 -6.31 -12.69
CA LYS A 478 -5.71 -5.25 -12.45
C LYS A 478 -4.84 -4.99 -13.67
N ARG A 479 -4.25 -6.04 -14.25
CA ARG A 479 -3.39 -5.91 -15.45
C ARG A 479 -4.14 -5.31 -16.62
N MET A 480 -5.36 -5.76 -16.89
CA MET A 480 -6.19 -5.20 -17.96
C MET A 480 -6.41 -3.67 -17.82
N TRP A 481 -6.63 -3.19 -16.60
CA TRP A 481 -6.77 -1.76 -16.32
C TRP A 481 -5.43 -1.03 -16.47
N MET A 482 -4.36 -1.62 -15.94
CA MET A 482 -3.03 -1.01 -15.97
C MET A 482 -2.43 -0.98 -17.36
N ASP A 483 -2.69 -1.98 -18.21
CA ASP A 483 -2.28 -1.95 -19.62
C ASP A 483 -2.89 -0.76 -20.35
N LYS A 484 -4.15 -0.42 -20.06
CA LYS A 484 -4.78 0.80 -20.59
C LYS A 484 -4.11 2.07 -20.04
N ALA A 485 -3.83 2.12 -18.75
CA ALA A 485 -3.17 3.26 -18.11
C ALA A 485 -1.75 3.48 -18.67
N ILE A 486 -0.98 2.43 -18.83
CA ILE A 486 0.38 2.45 -19.40
C ILE A 486 0.33 2.93 -20.86
N ASN A 487 -0.53 2.31 -21.69
CA ASN A 487 -0.67 2.66 -23.10
C ASN A 487 -1.21 4.07 -23.34
N SER A 488 -1.96 4.63 -22.37
CA SER A 488 -2.46 6.01 -22.40
C SER A 488 -1.53 7.00 -21.71
N ASN A 489 -0.30 6.58 -21.35
CA ASN A 489 0.71 7.38 -20.64
C ASN A 489 0.19 8.02 -19.33
N MET A 490 -0.59 7.27 -18.55
CA MET A 490 -1.16 7.72 -17.27
C MET A 490 -0.23 7.48 -16.08
N VAL A 491 0.90 6.77 -16.29
CA VAL A 491 1.98 6.55 -15.31
C VAL A 491 3.33 7.04 -15.88
N PRO A 492 3.43 8.33 -16.21
CA PRO A 492 4.48 8.86 -17.07
C PRO A 492 5.87 8.77 -16.45
N PHE A 493 6.00 8.89 -15.11
CA PHE A 493 7.29 8.77 -14.43
C PHE A 493 7.83 7.34 -14.50
N ALA A 494 6.96 6.34 -14.37
CA ALA A 494 7.35 4.92 -14.46
C ALA A 494 7.69 4.49 -15.89
N THR A 495 6.96 5.01 -16.89
CA THR A 495 7.12 4.65 -18.31
C THR A 495 8.15 5.49 -19.06
N GLN A 496 8.77 6.49 -18.41
CA GLN A 496 9.75 7.36 -19.06
C GLN A 496 10.91 6.57 -19.67
N ARG A 497 11.37 7.00 -20.84
CA ARG A 497 12.51 6.45 -21.55
C ARG A 497 13.42 7.61 -21.98
N PRO A 498 14.27 8.10 -21.08
CA PRO A 498 15.18 9.20 -21.37
C PRO A 498 16.19 8.78 -22.45
N ARG A 499 16.81 9.77 -23.07
CA ARG A 499 17.90 9.51 -24.02
C ARG A 499 19.21 9.29 -23.27
N ASP A 500 19.95 8.30 -23.71
CA ASP A 500 21.32 8.08 -23.26
C ASP A 500 22.15 9.34 -23.49
N PRO A 501 22.82 9.87 -22.45
CA PRO A 501 23.54 11.15 -22.55
C PRO A 501 24.75 11.11 -23.50
N ARG A 502 25.25 9.92 -23.85
CA ARG A 502 26.41 9.74 -24.74
C ARG A 502 25.99 9.39 -26.17
N THR A 503 25.03 8.49 -26.34
CA THR A 503 24.61 7.97 -27.64
C THR A 503 23.42 8.69 -28.24
N GLY A 504 22.62 9.38 -27.42
CA GLY A 504 21.35 10.00 -27.81
C GLY A 504 20.23 9.00 -28.09
N GLN A 505 20.49 7.70 -27.98
CA GLN A 505 19.47 6.66 -28.16
C GLN A 505 18.51 6.63 -26.97
N ARG A 506 17.30 6.12 -27.17
CA ARG A 506 16.34 5.92 -26.08
C ARG A 506 16.82 4.78 -25.18
N GLY A 507 16.94 5.08 -23.88
CA GLY A 507 17.23 4.10 -22.84
C GLY A 507 16.04 3.17 -22.53
N PRO A 508 16.26 2.19 -21.64
CA PRO A 508 15.18 1.35 -21.10
C PRO A 508 14.15 2.18 -20.34
N PRO A 509 12.93 1.67 -20.11
CA PRO A 509 11.95 2.34 -19.26
C PRO A 509 12.45 2.38 -17.81
N ALA A 510 12.04 3.41 -17.05
CA ALA A 510 12.41 3.52 -15.63
C ALA A 510 11.86 2.36 -14.78
N VAL A 511 10.75 1.75 -15.20
CA VAL A 511 10.18 0.56 -14.58
C VAL A 511 9.92 -0.49 -15.64
N ASP A 512 10.46 -1.68 -15.42
CA ASP A 512 10.05 -2.87 -16.16
C ASP A 512 8.81 -3.49 -15.48
N PHE A 513 7.66 -3.28 -16.09
CA PHE A 513 6.39 -3.82 -15.57
C PHE A 513 6.30 -5.35 -15.65
N GLY A 514 7.14 -6.01 -16.43
CA GLY A 514 7.27 -7.48 -16.46
C GLY A 514 7.85 -8.05 -15.18
N GLU A 515 8.72 -7.27 -14.51
CA GLU A 515 9.40 -7.67 -13.27
C GLU A 515 8.52 -7.52 -12.02
N LEU A 516 7.43 -6.74 -12.08
CA LEU A 516 6.59 -6.49 -10.91
C LEU A 516 5.83 -7.74 -10.46
N VAL A 517 5.74 -7.93 -9.15
CA VAL A 517 5.21 -9.12 -8.49
C VAL A 517 3.74 -8.95 -8.07
N HIS A 518 2.95 -10.00 -8.23
CA HIS A 518 1.60 -10.13 -7.65
C HIS A 518 1.71 -10.81 -6.30
N VAL A 519 1.09 -10.24 -5.27
CA VAL A 519 1.24 -10.74 -3.90
C VAL A 519 -0.08 -11.29 -3.38
N ILE A 520 -0.08 -12.56 -2.99
CA ILE A 520 -1.15 -13.21 -2.23
C ILE A 520 -0.76 -13.18 -0.75
N GLY A 521 -1.52 -12.43 0.04
CA GLY A 521 -1.27 -12.27 1.46
C GLY A 521 -2.13 -13.20 2.32
N VAL A 522 -1.65 -13.54 3.52
CA VAL A 522 -2.43 -14.29 4.52
C VAL A 522 -2.66 -13.44 5.76
N VAL A 523 -3.84 -13.58 6.40
CA VAL A 523 -4.21 -12.91 7.65
C VAL A 523 -4.91 -13.91 8.57
N GLY A 524 -4.55 -13.92 9.87
CA GLY A 524 -5.24 -14.73 10.87
C GLY A 524 -4.82 -16.20 10.91
N ILE A 525 -3.57 -16.52 10.59
CA ILE A 525 -3.06 -17.91 10.70
C ILE A 525 -3.19 -18.42 12.14
N ASN A 526 -2.93 -17.57 13.14
CA ASN A 526 -3.08 -17.95 14.55
C ASN A 526 -4.52 -18.39 14.89
N GLU A 527 -5.52 -17.65 14.43
CA GLU A 527 -6.94 -17.97 14.67
C GLU A 527 -7.40 -19.16 13.82
N MET A 528 -6.85 -19.31 12.62
CA MET A 528 -7.10 -20.48 11.77
C MET A 528 -6.66 -21.78 12.46
N VAL A 529 -5.43 -21.83 12.95
CA VAL A 529 -4.91 -23.04 13.65
C VAL A 529 -5.63 -23.23 14.98
N GLN A 530 -5.94 -22.15 15.71
CA GLN A 530 -6.68 -22.22 16.96
C GLN A 530 -8.06 -22.85 16.77
N TYR A 531 -8.79 -22.48 15.71
CA TYR A 531 -10.09 -23.09 15.42
C TYR A 531 -9.97 -24.56 15.04
N PHE A 532 -8.90 -24.91 14.33
CA PHE A 532 -8.69 -26.25 13.79
C PHE A 532 -8.18 -27.26 14.82
N THR A 533 -7.25 -26.84 15.70
CA THR A 533 -6.57 -27.69 16.67
C THR A 533 -7.04 -27.50 18.13
N GLY A 534 -7.68 -26.37 18.42
CA GLY A 534 -7.97 -25.90 19.79
C GLY A 534 -6.88 -25.00 20.37
N ASP A 535 -5.65 -25.01 19.84
CA ASP A 535 -4.48 -24.33 20.37
C ASP A 535 -3.98 -23.21 19.44
N GLN A 536 -3.48 -22.11 20.01
CA GLN A 536 -2.80 -21.06 19.29
C GLN A 536 -1.36 -21.45 18.91
N LEU A 537 -0.72 -20.71 18.01
CA LEU A 537 0.65 -20.98 17.58
C LEU A 537 1.67 -21.11 18.73
N HIS A 538 1.48 -20.38 19.82
CA HIS A 538 2.40 -20.41 20.96
C HIS A 538 2.07 -21.48 22.01
N GLU A 539 0.95 -22.15 21.89
CA GLU A 539 0.45 -23.11 22.85
C GLU A 539 0.83 -24.56 22.47
N SER A 540 0.93 -24.83 21.15
CA SER A 540 1.15 -26.20 20.67
C SER A 540 2.07 -26.25 19.45
N ASP A 541 3.02 -27.20 19.42
CA ASP A 541 3.83 -27.50 18.25
C ASP A 541 2.98 -28.06 17.08
N ASP A 542 1.87 -28.72 17.36
CA ASP A 542 0.99 -29.26 16.32
C ASP A 542 0.22 -28.12 15.60
N ALA A 543 -0.12 -27.04 16.32
CA ALA A 543 -0.64 -25.83 15.71
C ALA A 543 0.39 -25.20 14.72
N VAL A 544 1.67 -25.14 15.13
CA VAL A 544 2.75 -24.64 14.25
C VAL A 544 2.95 -25.56 13.04
N LYS A 545 2.97 -26.90 13.23
CA LYS A 545 3.11 -27.88 12.15
C LYS A 545 1.97 -27.77 11.14
N LEU A 546 0.72 -27.59 11.61
CA LEU A 546 -0.44 -27.38 10.74
C LEU A 546 -0.29 -26.13 9.89
N ALA A 547 0.11 -25.01 10.50
CA ALA A 547 0.35 -23.76 9.78
C ALA A 547 1.45 -23.91 8.73
N VAL A 548 2.59 -24.49 9.10
CA VAL A 548 3.72 -24.74 8.17
C VAL A 548 3.29 -25.65 7.02
N ARG A 549 2.59 -26.75 7.32
CA ARG A 549 2.09 -27.69 6.29
C ARG A 549 1.20 -26.98 5.29
N LEU A 550 0.21 -26.24 5.77
CA LEU A 550 -0.74 -25.52 4.88
C LEU A 550 -0.01 -24.50 4.00
N LEU A 551 0.88 -23.71 4.59
CA LEU A 551 1.63 -22.70 3.83
C LEU A 551 2.58 -23.32 2.80
N LEU A 552 3.20 -24.47 3.08
CA LEU A 552 3.99 -25.22 2.09
C LEU A 552 3.14 -25.76 0.96
N ASP A 553 1.95 -26.31 1.24
CA ASP A 553 1.03 -26.75 0.21
C ASP A 553 0.48 -25.58 -0.63
N MET A 554 0.23 -24.43 0.00
CA MET A 554 -0.12 -23.18 -0.71
C MET A 554 1.04 -22.70 -1.60
N GLU A 555 2.29 -22.73 -1.10
CA GLU A 555 3.47 -22.35 -1.88
C GLU A 555 3.69 -23.26 -3.08
N LYS A 556 3.49 -24.56 -2.91
CA LYS A 556 3.51 -25.50 -4.03
C LYS A 556 2.45 -25.15 -5.08
N TYR A 557 1.24 -24.81 -4.64
CA TYR A 557 0.17 -24.40 -5.55
C TYR A 557 0.46 -23.06 -6.23
N ARG A 558 1.01 -22.08 -5.50
CA ARG A 558 1.45 -20.78 -6.02
C ARG A 558 2.44 -20.94 -7.20
N LYS A 559 3.44 -21.85 -7.07
CA LYS A 559 4.37 -22.15 -8.17
C LYS A 559 3.66 -22.64 -9.43
N GLY A 560 2.62 -23.46 -9.26
CA GLY A 560 1.77 -23.88 -10.37
C GLY A 560 1.01 -22.73 -11.03
N LEU A 561 0.50 -21.78 -10.23
CA LEU A 561 -0.17 -20.57 -10.73
C LEU A 561 0.80 -19.66 -11.49
N GLU A 562 2.01 -19.49 -11.00
CA GLU A 562 3.09 -18.73 -11.65
C GLU A 562 3.45 -19.32 -13.00
N MET A 563 3.72 -20.64 -13.05
CA MET A 563 4.01 -21.34 -14.30
C MET A 563 2.87 -21.23 -15.32
N THR A 564 1.62 -21.31 -14.88
CA THR A 564 0.46 -21.29 -15.77
C THR A 564 0.16 -19.88 -16.30
N SER A 565 0.36 -18.85 -15.47
CA SER A 565 0.07 -17.47 -15.85
C SER A 565 1.23 -16.76 -16.55
N GLY A 566 2.47 -17.20 -16.34
CA GLY A 566 3.69 -16.49 -16.73
C GLY A 566 3.93 -15.18 -15.93
N TRP A 567 3.25 -15.02 -14.78
CA TRP A 567 3.40 -13.83 -13.93
C TRP A 567 4.20 -14.17 -12.68
N LYS A 568 5.01 -13.25 -12.20
CA LYS A 568 5.64 -13.37 -10.89
C LYS A 568 4.56 -13.26 -9.80
N VAL A 569 4.40 -14.32 -9.00
CA VAL A 569 3.43 -14.41 -7.91
C VAL A 569 4.15 -14.84 -6.64
N MET A 570 3.86 -14.22 -5.51
CA MET A 570 4.48 -14.58 -4.23
C MET A 570 3.44 -14.69 -3.12
N LEU A 571 3.72 -15.55 -2.13
CA LEU A 571 2.99 -15.57 -0.87
C LEU A 571 3.67 -14.62 0.12
N ALA A 572 2.86 -13.87 0.87
CA ALA A 572 3.36 -12.95 1.90
C ALA A 572 2.51 -12.97 3.15
N ARG A 573 3.11 -12.60 4.26
CA ARG A 573 2.36 -12.15 5.41
C ARG A 573 1.82 -10.75 5.12
N THR A 574 0.51 -10.58 5.18
CA THR A 574 -0.07 -9.26 5.00
C THR A 574 0.24 -8.35 6.18
N PRO A 575 0.85 -7.17 5.99
CA PRO A 575 0.93 -6.13 7.01
C PRO A 575 -0.44 -5.44 7.13
N ALA A 576 -1.36 -6.08 7.88
CA ALA A 576 -2.76 -5.72 7.90
C ALA A 576 -3.04 -4.51 8.82
N GLU A 577 -3.02 -3.29 8.28
CA GLU A 577 -3.44 -2.09 9.03
C GLU A 577 -4.94 -2.10 9.32
N SER A 578 -5.75 -2.25 8.29
CA SER A 578 -7.21 -2.31 8.39
C SER A 578 -7.77 -3.71 8.17
N THR A 579 -7.09 -4.53 7.35
CA THR A 579 -7.59 -5.83 6.90
C THR A 579 -7.84 -6.81 8.05
N ALA A 580 -7.00 -6.77 9.10
CA ALA A 580 -7.19 -7.61 10.28
C ALA A 580 -8.52 -7.32 11.01
N GLN A 581 -8.87 -6.04 11.14
CA GLN A 581 -10.16 -5.61 11.69
C GLN A 581 -11.29 -5.90 10.70
N THR A 582 -11.11 -5.58 9.41
CA THR A 582 -12.12 -5.76 8.38
C THR A 582 -12.58 -7.21 8.30
N PHE A 583 -11.67 -8.19 8.31
CA PHE A 583 -12.01 -9.59 8.30
C PHE A 583 -12.71 -10.04 9.58
N ALA A 584 -12.23 -9.61 10.75
CA ALA A 584 -12.86 -9.93 12.03
C ALA A 584 -14.30 -9.40 12.09
N VAL A 585 -14.52 -8.15 11.67
CA VAL A 585 -15.86 -7.53 11.62
C VAL A 585 -16.74 -8.23 10.58
N ALA A 586 -16.22 -8.55 9.40
CA ALA A 586 -16.97 -9.24 8.36
C ALA A 586 -17.50 -10.61 8.84
N ASP A 587 -16.66 -11.35 9.57
CA ASP A 587 -17.07 -12.65 10.13
C ASP A 587 -18.07 -12.50 11.28
N LEU A 588 -17.89 -11.50 12.16
CA LEU A 588 -18.80 -11.24 13.27
C LEU A 588 -20.18 -10.74 12.84
N VAL A 589 -20.30 -10.01 11.73
CA VAL A 589 -21.61 -9.57 11.21
C VAL A 589 -22.27 -10.60 10.33
N SER A 590 -21.52 -11.57 9.78
CA SER A 590 -22.08 -12.65 8.98
C SER A 590 -22.87 -13.63 9.86
N PRO A 591 -24.16 -13.89 9.57
CA PRO A 591 -24.93 -14.91 10.31
C PRO A 591 -24.28 -16.29 10.28
N GLU A 592 -23.61 -16.64 9.18
CA GLU A 592 -22.97 -17.92 8.92
C GLU A 592 -21.72 -18.14 9.82
N TYR A 593 -20.92 -17.11 10.06
CA TYR A 593 -19.63 -17.24 10.74
C TYR A 593 -19.60 -16.66 12.17
N ARG A 594 -20.64 -15.92 12.56
CA ARG A 594 -20.70 -15.15 13.82
C ARG A 594 -20.31 -15.94 15.05
N GLU A 595 -20.91 -17.12 15.23
CA GLU A 595 -20.71 -17.91 16.47
C GLU A 595 -19.28 -18.49 16.53
N MET A 596 -18.69 -18.81 15.39
CA MET A 596 -17.31 -19.27 15.30
C MET A 596 -16.34 -18.09 15.53
N ALA A 597 -16.58 -16.98 14.86
CA ALA A 597 -15.77 -15.78 14.97
C ALA A 597 -15.74 -15.19 16.38
N ARG A 598 -16.85 -15.21 17.12
CA ARG A 598 -16.92 -14.77 18.53
C ARG A 598 -15.92 -15.46 19.43
N LYS A 599 -15.57 -16.71 19.13
CA LYS A 599 -14.62 -17.50 19.92
C LYS A 599 -13.16 -17.24 19.52
N MET A 600 -12.94 -16.75 18.30
CA MET A 600 -11.60 -16.64 17.70
C MET A 600 -11.05 -15.23 17.67
N VAL A 601 -11.90 -14.21 17.45
CA VAL A 601 -11.46 -12.81 17.37
C VAL A 601 -10.73 -12.37 18.65
N LYS A 602 -9.76 -11.50 18.46
CA LYS A 602 -9.00 -10.87 19.55
C LYS A 602 -9.54 -9.46 19.82
N GLY A 603 -9.16 -8.89 20.96
CA GLY A 603 -9.54 -7.54 21.35
C GLY A 603 -10.78 -7.51 22.27
N ASP A 604 -11.45 -6.35 22.32
CA ASP A 604 -12.62 -6.15 23.18
C ASP A 604 -13.90 -6.64 22.50
N THR A 605 -14.28 -7.87 22.81
CA THR A 605 -15.48 -8.52 22.30
C THR A 605 -16.79 -8.03 22.94
N THR A 606 -16.74 -7.20 23.99
CA THR A 606 -17.95 -6.65 24.63
C THR A 606 -18.70 -5.69 23.71
N THR A 607 -17.99 -5.09 22.74
CA THR A 607 -18.54 -4.14 21.75
C THR A 607 -19.26 -4.81 20.58
N ILE A 608 -19.23 -6.15 20.46
CA ILE A 608 -19.78 -6.88 19.31
C ILE A 608 -21.25 -6.54 19.03
N GLN A 609 -22.05 -6.27 20.07
CA GLN A 609 -23.47 -5.90 19.91
C GLN A 609 -23.67 -4.57 19.16
N SER A 610 -22.67 -3.69 19.16
CA SER A 610 -22.73 -2.38 18.48
C SER A 610 -22.34 -2.43 17.00
N LEU A 611 -21.85 -3.55 16.48
CA LEU A 611 -21.31 -3.68 15.11
C LEU A 611 -22.33 -3.38 14.00
N ASN A 612 -23.63 -3.51 14.27
CA ASN A 612 -24.67 -3.12 13.32
C ASN A 612 -24.72 -1.61 13.08
N LYS A 613 -24.26 -0.81 14.06
CA LYS A 613 -24.26 0.66 14.02
C LYS A 613 -22.86 1.24 13.76
N LYS A 614 -21.81 0.57 14.26
CA LYS A 614 -20.42 1.03 14.19
C LYS A 614 -19.53 -0.11 13.68
N ARG A 615 -18.88 0.10 12.53
CA ARG A 615 -17.96 -0.88 11.93
C ARG A 615 -16.52 -0.73 12.42
N ASP A 616 -16.11 0.44 12.86
CA ASP A 616 -14.82 0.65 13.52
C ASP A 616 -14.95 0.18 14.98
N ALA A 617 -14.54 -1.05 15.25
CA ALA A 617 -14.67 -1.72 16.53
C ALA A 617 -13.31 -2.27 17.00
N PRO A 618 -13.09 -2.38 18.34
CA PRO A 618 -11.81 -2.80 18.92
C PRO A 618 -11.63 -4.35 18.86
N VAL A 619 -11.84 -4.92 17.68
CA VAL A 619 -11.68 -6.35 17.41
C VAL A 619 -10.79 -6.58 16.21
N TYR A 620 -10.04 -7.68 16.18
CA TYR A 620 -9.11 -7.98 15.09
C TYR A 620 -8.76 -9.47 15.02
N TYR A 621 -8.24 -9.91 13.87
CA TYR A 621 -7.45 -11.14 13.72
C TYR A 621 -5.97 -10.82 13.79
N THR A 622 -5.17 -11.77 14.25
CA THR A 622 -3.72 -11.62 14.30
C THR A 622 -3.13 -11.39 12.90
N ASN A 623 -2.18 -10.47 12.77
CA ASN A 623 -1.53 -10.17 11.50
C ASN A 623 -0.79 -11.40 10.96
N GLY A 624 -1.15 -11.82 9.75
CA GLY A 624 -0.43 -12.85 9.00
C GLY A 624 -0.13 -14.11 9.81
N THR A 625 1.15 -14.38 10.00
CA THR A 625 1.69 -15.55 10.69
C THR A 625 2.26 -15.23 12.07
N HIS A 626 1.95 -14.06 12.62
CA HIS A 626 2.42 -13.74 13.97
C HIS A 626 1.82 -14.65 15.04
N THR A 627 2.60 -14.91 16.05
CA THR A 627 2.10 -15.29 17.36
C THR A 627 1.19 -14.19 17.91
N TYR A 628 0.11 -14.57 18.59
CA TYR A 628 -0.81 -13.59 19.19
C TYR A 628 -0.02 -12.55 20.00
N VAL A 629 -0.30 -11.28 19.74
CA VAL A 629 0.47 -10.15 20.30
C VAL A 629 0.43 -10.07 21.82
N GLY A 630 -0.65 -10.57 22.44
CA GLY A 630 -0.85 -10.63 23.88
C GLY A 630 -0.29 -11.89 24.53
N ALA A 631 0.31 -12.81 23.77
CA ALA A 631 0.89 -14.04 24.32
C ALA A 631 2.08 -13.73 25.23
N LYS A 632 1.97 -14.11 26.51
CA LYS A 632 3.00 -13.92 27.53
C LYS A 632 4.04 -15.04 27.45
N VAL A 633 4.81 -15.05 26.38
CA VAL A 633 5.88 -16.04 26.15
C VAL A 633 7.22 -15.33 25.95
N PRO A 634 8.35 -15.98 26.30
CA PRO A 634 9.69 -15.45 26.09
C PRO A 634 9.94 -15.10 24.62
N LEU A 635 10.73 -14.06 24.36
CA LEU A 635 11.10 -13.63 23.01
C LEU A 635 11.70 -14.76 22.18
N GLY A 636 12.57 -15.59 22.78
CA GLY A 636 13.15 -16.76 22.12
C GLY A 636 12.10 -17.72 21.59
N LYS A 637 11.05 -18.02 22.37
CA LYS A 637 9.94 -18.88 21.90
C LYS A 637 9.19 -18.27 20.72
N ARG A 638 8.97 -16.95 20.72
CA ARG A 638 8.37 -16.27 19.56
C ARG A 638 9.26 -16.35 18.33
N ILE A 639 10.57 -16.17 18.49
CA ILE A 639 11.55 -16.34 17.42
C ILE A 639 11.50 -17.77 16.87
N ASP A 640 11.52 -18.79 17.73
CA ASP A 640 11.47 -20.21 17.35
C ASP A 640 10.21 -20.62 16.60
N ILE A 641 9.11 -19.90 16.81
CA ILE A 641 7.85 -20.12 16.08
C ILE A 641 7.87 -19.35 14.76
N GLU A 642 8.07 -18.04 14.83
CA GLU A 642 7.83 -17.15 13.70
C GLU A 642 8.89 -17.28 12.59
N HIS A 643 10.16 -17.62 12.93
CA HIS A 643 11.23 -17.79 11.94
C HIS A 643 10.94 -18.88 10.90
N LYS A 644 10.14 -19.90 11.26
CA LYS A 644 9.79 -21.02 10.37
C LYS A 644 8.96 -20.58 9.15
N PHE A 645 8.23 -19.48 9.26
CA PHE A 645 7.37 -18.98 8.19
C PHE A 645 8.11 -18.12 7.16
N PHE A 646 9.29 -17.57 7.50
CA PHE A 646 10.02 -16.67 6.62
C PHE A 646 10.45 -17.31 5.31
N PRO A 647 11.03 -18.51 5.26
CA PRO A 647 11.42 -19.16 4.00
C PRO A 647 10.25 -19.54 3.10
N ILE A 648 9.02 -19.65 3.66
CA ILE A 648 7.81 -20.04 2.92
C ILE A 648 7.14 -18.80 2.31
N LEU A 649 7.17 -17.68 3.04
CA LEU A 649 6.53 -16.43 2.64
C LEU A 649 7.53 -15.50 1.92
N SER A 650 7.99 -15.92 0.75
CA SER A 650 9.00 -15.22 -0.04
C SER A 650 8.61 -13.80 -0.46
N GLY A 651 7.32 -13.49 -0.49
CA GLY A 651 6.79 -12.15 -0.77
C GLY A 651 6.82 -11.17 0.41
N GLY A 652 7.34 -11.60 1.56
CA GLY A 652 7.62 -10.74 2.70
C GLY A 652 6.99 -11.16 4.02
N ASN A 653 7.74 -10.90 5.07
CA ASN A 653 7.37 -11.08 6.47
C ASN A 653 8.18 -10.13 7.34
N ILE A 654 7.71 -9.78 8.54
CA ILE A 654 8.46 -8.99 9.52
C ILE A 654 8.28 -9.59 10.91
N PHE A 655 9.34 -9.62 11.68
CA PHE A 655 9.31 -9.98 13.10
C PHE A 655 9.39 -8.71 13.96
N HIS A 656 8.53 -8.59 14.97
CA HIS A 656 8.53 -7.49 15.93
C HIS A 656 8.95 -7.93 17.31
N ALA A 657 9.99 -7.31 17.86
CA ALA A 657 10.30 -7.35 19.30
C ALA A 657 9.76 -6.06 19.95
N TRP A 658 8.65 -6.17 20.68
CA TRP A 658 8.07 -5.03 21.39
C TRP A 658 8.81 -4.84 22.72
N LEU A 659 9.48 -3.68 22.87
CA LEU A 659 10.27 -3.35 24.06
C LEU A 659 9.41 -2.69 25.13
N GLY A 660 9.51 -3.20 26.36
CA GLY A 660 8.78 -2.68 27.53
C GLY A 660 9.55 -1.64 28.34
N GLU A 661 10.83 -1.44 28.05
CA GLU A 661 11.73 -0.63 28.84
C GLU A 661 11.82 0.83 28.38
N SER A 662 11.96 1.74 29.34
CA SER A 662 12.23 3.14 29.05
C SER A 662 13.67 3.36 28.54
N CYS A 663 14.62 2.54 28.99
CA CYS A 663 16.01 2.55 28.56
C CYS A 663 16.46 1.11 28.32
N SER A 664 17.01 0.83 27.14
CA SER A 664 17.59 -0.48 26.80
C SER A 664 19.09 -0.29 26.57
N ASP A 665 19.88 -1.32 26.88
CA ASP A 665 21.32 -1.30 26.65
C ASP A 665 21.63 -1.52 25.16
N PRO A 666 22.30 -0.58 24.47
CA PRO A 666 22.68 -0.72 23.06
C PRO A 666 23.54 -1.96 22.77
N GLU A 667 24.49 -2.31 23.67
CA GLU A 667 25.33 -3.50 23.49
C GLU A 667 24.52 -4.80 23.59
N ALA A 668 23.58 -4.88 24.56
CA ALA A 668 22.70 -6.04 24.70
C ALA A 668 21.80 -6.20 23.46
N LEU A 669 21.28 -5.09 22.93
CA LEU A 669 20.49 -5.06 21.72
C LEU A 669 21.32 -5.49 20.49
N TYR A 670 22.57 -5.04 20.37
CA TYR A 670 23.47 -5.47 19.30
C TYR A 670 23.74 -6.98 19.35
N LYS A 671 24.07 -7.50 20.54
CA LYS A 671 24.25 -8.96 20.74
C LYS A 671 22.99 -9.75 20.38
N LEU A 672 21.82 -9.23 20.71
CA LEU A 672 20.55 -9.85 20.33
C LEU A 672 20.34 -9.83 18.81
N THR A 673 20.62 -8.71 18.15
CA THR A 673 20.57 -8.57 16.68
C THR A 673 21.47 -9.61 16.00
N GLN A 674 22.72 -9.77 16.47
CA GLN A 674 23.64 -10.79 15.97
C GLN A 674 23.08 -12.21 16.13
N ARG A 675 22.45 -12.51 17.30
CA ARG A 675 21.85 -13.82 17.56
C ARG A 675 20.65 -14.09 16.66
N ILE A 676 19.76 -13.11 16.49
CA ILE A 676 18.60 -13.22 15.58
C ILE A 676 19.09 -13.46 14.15
N ALA A 677 20.04 -12.66 13.69
CA ALA A 677 20.54 -12.74 12.33
C ALA A 677 21.21 -14.07 12.01
N ARG A 678 22.05 -14.58 12.91
CA ARG A 678 22.85 -15.81 12.69
C ARG A 678 22.10 -17.10 12.99
N ASN A 679 21.16 -17.10 13.95
CA ASN A 679 20.57 -18.31 14.49
C ASN A 679 19.10 -18.50 14.13
N SER A 680 18.53 -17.65 13.25
CA SER A 680 17.15 -17.77 12.80
C SER A 680 17.02 -17.57 11.31
N GLN A 681 15.84 -17.90 10.77
CA GLN A 681 15.47 -17.61 9.38
C GLN A 681 14.75 -16.26 9.22
N ILE A 682 14.82 -15.39 10.24
CA ILE A 682 14.19 -14.08 10.19
C ILE A 682 14.96 -13.18 9.24
N GLY A 683 14.36 -12.85 8.10
CA GLY A 683 14.95 -11.98 7.08
C GLY A 683 14.68 -10.49 7.31
N TYR A 684 13.66 -10.13 8.10
CA TYR A 684 13.34 -8.74 8.38
C TYR A 684 12.75 -8.58 9.77
N PHE A 685 13.29 -7.68 10.56
CA PHE A 685 12.83 -7.48 11.92
C PHE A 685 13.04 -6.06 12.42
N ALA A 686 12.31 -5.72 13.46
CA ALA A 686 12.44 -4.43 14.12
C ALA A 686 12.16 -4.54 15.62
N TYR A 687 12.91 -3.77 16.40
CA TYR A 687 12.57 -3.46 17.78
C TYR A 687 11.58 -2.30 17.79
N THR A 688 10.50 -2.45 18.54
CA THR A 688 9.46 -1.43 18.59
C THR A 688 9.35 -0.87 19.99
N LYS A 689 9.54 0.42 20.13
CA LYS A 689 9.37 1.17 21.36
C LYS A 689 8.17 2.10 21.21
N ASP A 690 7.27 2.10 22.18
CA ASP A 690 6.18 3.04 22.19
C ASP A 690 6.68 4.40 22.69
N LEU A 691 6.18 5.48 22.13
CA LEU A 691 6.61 6.85 22.44
C LEU A 691 5.41 7.73 22.75
N THR A 692 5.63 8.70 23.65
CA THR A 692 4.68 9.79 23.95
C THR A 692 5.34 11.11 23.63
N ILE A 693 4.68 11.95 22.82
CA ILE A 693 5.14 13.28 22.42
C ILE A 693 4.20 14.32 23.01
N CYS A 694 4.75 15.25 23.78
CA CYS A 694 3.98 16.33 24.38
C CYS A 694 3.79 17.47 23.38
N SER A 695 2.54 17.91 23.17
CA SER A 695 2.24 19.05 22.28
C SER A 695 2.65 20.39 22.88
N ASP A 696 2.74 20.51 24.23
CA ASP A 696 3.01 21.78 24.90
C ASP A 696 4.50 22.08 25.07
N CYS A 697 5.29 21.09 25.52
CA CYS A 697 6.73 21.28 25.73
C CYS A 697 7.61 20.49 24.75
N GLN A 698 7.00 19.76 23.80
CA GLN A 698 7.62 18.98 22.73
C GLN A 698 8.58 17.88 23.22
N ASN A 699 8.49 17.50 24.49
CA ASN A 699 9.26 16.40 25.02
C ASN A 699 8.79 15.08 24.43
N THR A 700 9.75 14.25 24.00
CA THR A 700 9.52 12.86 23.61
C THR A 700 9.95 11.93 24.73
N ALA A 701 9.04 11.06 25.19
CA ALA A 701 9.26 10.11 26.26
C ALA A 701 8.90 8.69 25.81
N ALA A 702 9.55 7.68 26.39
CA ALA A 702 9.24 6.28 26.16
C ALA A 702 7.93 5.87 26.85
N GLY A 703 7.16 4.99 26.23
CA GLY A 703 5.90 4.42 26.73
C GLY A 703 4.66 5.14 26.23
N LEU A 704 3.50 4.55 26.52
CA LEU A 704 2.17 5.15 26.24
C LEU A 704 1.69 5.85 27.50
N LEU A 705 1.94 7.14 27.60
CA LEU A 705 1.65 7.94 28.79
C LEU A 705 0.40 8.80 28.55
N SER A 706 -0.37 9.03 29.63
CA SER A 706 -1.51 9.94 29.62
C SER A 706 -1.11 11.40 29.90
N ASN A 707 0.08 11.61 30.48
CA ASN A 707 0.59 12.93 30.83
C ASN A 707 2.08 13.01 30.50
N CYS A 708 2.54 14.20 30.14
CA CYS A 708 3.96 14.45 29.89
C CYS A 708 4.79 14.32 31.17
N PRO A 709 5.85 13.49 31.20
CA PRO A 709 6.68 13.33 32.40
C PRO A 709 7.53 14.57 32.71
N ARG A 710 7.72 15.49 31.72
CA ARG A 710 8.52 16.72 31.91
C ARG A 710 7.71 17.89 32.45
N CYS A 711 6.50 18.14 31.90
CA CYS A 711 5.71 19.32 32.26
C CYS A 711 4.33 19.01 32.88
N GLY A 712 3.98 17.71 33.00
CA GLY A 712 2.69 17.29 33.59
C GLY A 712 1.47 17.45 32.67
N SER A 713 1.62 18.03 31.48
CA SER A 713 0.50 18.31 30.57
C SER A 713 -0.19 17.00 30.11
N PRO A 714 -1.53 16.98 30.06
CA PRO A 714 -2.30 15.90 29.45
C PRO A 714 -2.35 15.99 27.92
N ASN A 715 -1.83 17.08 27.32
CA ASN A 715 -1.84 17.31 25.89
C ASN A 715 -0.71 16.50 25.20
N VAL A 716 -0.86 15.18 25.20
CA VAL A 716 0.13 14.25 24.67
C VAL A 716 -0.42 13.45 23.50
N ARG A 717 0.46 13.04 22.59
CA ARG A 717 0.18 12.15 21.48
C ARG A 717 1.05 10.92 21.56
N ASN A 718 0.43 9.76 21.46
CA ASN A 718 1.12 8.48 21.48
C ASN A 718 1.52 8.06 20.06
N TRP A 719 2.74 7.59 19.91
CA TRP A 719 3.33 7.10 18.68
C TRP A 719 3.79 5.66 18.84
N SER A 720 3.50 4.83 17.88
CA SER A 720 3.99 3.46 17.84
C SER A 720 4.05 2.95 16.40
N ARG A 721 4.62 1.77 16.21
CA ARG A 721 4.66 1.11 14.91
C ARG A 721 3.33 0.38 14.69
N ILE A 722 2.55 0.84 13.69
CA ILE A 722 1.22 0.24 13.43
C ILE A 722 1.35 -1.19 12.88
N THR A 723 2.15 -1.36 11.85
CA THR A 723 2.56 -2.64 11.26
C THR A 723 4.04 -2.57 10.91
N GLY A 724 4.41 -1.92 9.84
CA GLY A 724 5.78 -1.76 9.38
C GLY A 724 6.32 -0.32 9.42
N TYR A 725 5.66 0.65 10.05
CA TYR A 725 6.13 2.03 10.18
C TYR A 725 5.53 2.75 11.39
N TYR A 726 6.23 3.78 11.89
CA TYR A 726 5.78 4.61 13.01
C TYR A 726 4.77 5.65 12.56
N THR A 727 3.72 5.84 13.37
CA THR A 727 2.73 6.90 13.15
C THR A 727 1.97 7.22 14.44
N ASP A 728 1.28 8.37 14.45
CA ASP A 728 0.42 8.80 15.53
C ASP A 728 -0.75 7.82 15.72
N VAL A 729 -0.91 7.30 16.93
CA VAL A 729 -1.96 6.33 17.30
C VAL A 729 -3.37 6.91 17.13
N SER A 730 -3.53 8.24 17.15
CA SER A 730 -4.84 8.88 16.94
C SER A 730 -5.43 8.61 15.55
N GLY A 731 -4.57 8.37 14.55
CA GLY A 731 -4.98 7.99 13.18
C GLY A 731 -5.37 6.53 13.00
N TRP A 732 -5.15 5.67 14.00
CA TRP A 732 -5.40 4.23 13.87
C TRP A 732 -6.89 3.89 14.01
N ASN A 733 -7.32 2.80 13.33
CA ASN A 733 -8.63 2.20 13.58
C ASN A 733 -8.70 1.56 14.98
N GLU A 734 -9.90 1.34 15.50
CA GLU A 734 -10.10 0.83 16.86
C GLU A 734 -9.49 -0.58 17.05
N GLY A 735 -9.53 -1.44 16.03
CA GLY A 735 -8.90 -2.77 16.10
C GLY A 735 -7.40 -2.69 16.28
N LYS A 736 -6.73 -1.76 15.59
CA LYS A 736 -5.28 -1.55 15.75
C LYS A 736 -4.91 -0.88 17.07
N ARG A 737 -5.75 0.01 17.58
CA ARG A 737 -5.56 0.57 18.93
C ARG A 737 -5.68 -0.52 19.98
N GLN A 738 -6.66 -1.40 19.84
CA GLN A 738 -6.82 -2.54 20.75
C GLN A 738 -5.62 -3.50 20.64
N GLU A 739 -5.15 -3.83 19.44
CA GLU A 739 -3.94 -4.62 19.26
C GLU A 739 -2.73 -4.00 19.97
N LEU A 740 -2.57 -2.67 19.92
CA LEU A 740 -1.50 -1.96 20.61
C LEU A 740 -1.59 -2.13 22.13
N MET A 741 -2.79 -2.07 22.67
CA MET A 741 -3.03 -2.28 24.12
C MET A 741 -2.76 -3.72 24.54
N ASP A 742 -3.09 -4.68 23.68
CA ASP A 742 -2.90 -6.11 23.94
C ASP A 742 -1.44 -6.57 23.84
N ARG A 743 -0.54 -5.78 23.20
CA ARG A 743 0.86 -6.16 22.99
C ARG A 743 1.60 -6.49 24.29
N TYR A 744 2.09 -7.72 24.36
CA TYR A 744 3.01 -8.11 25.42
C TYR A 744 4.42 -7.60 25.10
N ARG A 745 4.91 -6.70 25.93
CA ARG A 745 6.23 -6.07 25.79
C ARG A 745 7.25 -6.83 26.59
N VAL A 746 8.42 -7.07 26.00
CA VAL A 746 9.52 -7.81 26.62
C VAL A 746 10.58 -6.88 27.18
N THR A 747 11.25 -7.31 28.24
CA THR A 747 12.45 -6.67 28.82
C THR A 747 13.69 -7.38 28.25
N ILE A 748 14.69 -6.63 27.81
CA ILE A 748 15.94 -7.14 27.22
C ILE A 748 17.14 -6.64 28.01
#